data_cfa122e04e3a0655c9c6f8afd72afcdd
#
_entry.id   cfa122e04e3a0655c9c6f8afd72afcdd
#
_cell.length_a   1.000
_cell.length_b   1.000
_cell.length_c   1.000
_cell.angle_alpha   90.00
_cell.angle_beta   90.00
_cell.angle_gamma   90.00
#
_symmetry.space_group_name_H-M   'P 1'
#
loop_
_entity.id
_entity.type
_entity.pdbx_description
1 polymer ?
#
loop_
_entity_poly.entity_id
_entity_poly.type
_entity_poly.pdbx_seq_one_letter_code
_entity_poly.pdbx_strand_id
1 'polypeptide(L)'
;MSEAIKHECGIALVRLLKPLDYYQKKYGTWQYGLQRLFLLMEKQHNRGQDGAGAVGLKLDQPTGEQYIYRLRSNSDNPIQDVINGINAPIVAASKSDPDNFHDAAWAKKNLPFVGEVYLGHLRYGTFGNNNIEYCHPVMRENNWRSRNLALAGNFNLTNVDEIFASLVELGQHPKNFSDTVTILENVGHFVDDEVQLLFRQYKNEGLSNREISERIEAGIDIRKILERSSRKWDGGYVIGGVFGHGDAFVTRDPWGIRPAYYYYDDEIVVVASERPVIQTAINVRYCQVNELQPGHAIIIRKNGHVSDELVRVPQERKSCSFERIYFSRGSDRDIYHERKQLGSLLAPTLLQRVNYDIDNTVFSYIPNTAETAYLGLMEGVREQMKLHQCEQVLAEQAKGGFDQERFLEIMRHEPRFEKIPIKDVKMRTFITADSGRDNMVGHVYDVTYGIVKNLQDTLVVIDDSIVRGTTLKRSILKILDRLHPKNVIVVSSAPQIRYPDCYGIDMAKLGDFCAFAAAIELLKETGRQSVIDSVYKACKEQQNLPKEEIVNCVKDIYKPFTVEEISDKIAQMLTPDDMHAQVEIVFQTVENLHKACPNDKGDWYFTGDYPTPGGNKVVNTAFINYIEGRNARAY
;
A
#
# COMPACT_ATOMS: atom_id res chain seq x y z
N MET A 1 -7.33 14.66 11.01
CA MET A 1 -6.86 13.61 10.13
C MET A 1 -5.61 13.10 10.78
N SER A 2 -5.54 11.79 11.16
CA SER A 2 -4.24 11.16 11.16
C SER A 2 -3.57 11.69 9.92
N GLU A 3 -2.30 12.05 9.96
CA GLU A 3 -1.59 12.42 8.74
C GLU A 3 -1.97 11.35 7.74
N ALA A 4 -2.76 11.73 6.74
CA ALA A 4 -3.11 10.79 5.72
C ALA A 4 -1.77 10.50 5.04
N ILE A 5 -1.08 9.45 5.49
CA ILE A 5 -0.12 8.80 4.64
C ILE A 5 -0.99 8.42 3.47
N LYS A 6 -0.86 9.20 2.41
CA LYS A 6 -1.66 9.01 1.23
C LYS A 6 -1.23 7.67 0.65
N HIS A 7 -2.21 6.89 0.25
CA HIS A 7 -2.15 5.45 0.10
C HIS A 7 -1.47 5.02 -1.20
N GLU A 8 -1.19 3.74 -1.32
CA GLU A 8 -0.69 3.08 -2.52
C GLU A 8 -1.78 2.90 -3.57
N CYS A 9 -1.37 2.65 -4.83
CA CYS A 9 -2.28 2.27 -5.90
C CYS A 9 -2.91 0.89 -5.66
N GLY A 10 -4.08 0.65 -6.26
CA GLY A 10 -4.75 -0.65 -6.30
C GLY A 10 -5.04 -1.09 -7.73
N ILE A 11 -4.85 -2.37 -8.03
CA ILE A 11 -5.23 -2.96 -9.32
C ILE A 11 -6.39 -3.93 -9.15
N ALA A 12 -7.20 -4.06 -10.20
CA ALA A 12 -8.25 -5.06 -10.31
C ALA A 12 -8.33 -5.56 -11.77
N LEU A 13 -8.17 -6.85 -11.99
CA LEU A 13 -8.36 -7.47 -13.30
C LEU A 13 -9.45 -8.52 -13.21
N VAL A 14 -10.37 -8.51 -14.17
CA VAL A 14 -11.44 -9.49 -14.29
C VAL A 14 -11.47 -10.02 -15.72
N ARG A 15 -11.45 -11.34 -15.89
CA ARG A 15 -11.62 -12.04 -17.17
C ARG A 15 -12.73 -13.08 -17.05
N LEU A 16 -13.77 -12.92 -17.81
CA LEU A 16 -14.88 -13.88 -17.93
C LEU A 16 -14.52 -14.99 -18.92
N LEU A 17 -14.50 -16.23 -18.49
CA LEU A 17 -14.08 -17.39 -19.28
C LEU A 17 -15.20 -18.02 -20.12
N LYS A 18 -16.43 -17.64 -19.89
CA LYS A 18 -17.62 -18.05 -20.65
C LYS A 18 -18.18 -16.86 -21.46
N PRO A 19 -19.01 -17.09 -22.47
CA PRO A 19 -19.74 -16.03 -23.17
C PRO A 19 -20.72 -15.30 -22.24
N LEU A 20 -21.06 -14.05 -22.54
CA LEU A 20 -21.91 -13.21 -21.66
C LEU A 20 -23.32 -13.79 -21.43
N ASP A 21 -23.88 -14.55 -22.42
CA ASP A 21 -25.17 -15.22 -22.26
C ASP A 21 -25.16 -16.32 -21.19
N TYR A 22 -24.00 -16.92 -20.92
CA TYR A 22 -23.84 -17.86 -19.81
C TYR A 22 -24.13 -17.18 -18.47
N TYR A 23 -23.55 -15.99 -18.25
CA TYR A 23 -23.74 -15.21 -17.00
C TYR A 23 -25.17 -14.69 -16.91
N GLN A 24 -25.76 -14.26 -18.03
CA GLN A 24 -27.18 -13.89 -18.08
C GLN A 24 -28.08 -15.05 -17.63
N LYS A 25 -27.82 -16.26 -18.10
CA LYS A 25 -28.60 -17.45 -17.71
C LYS A 25 -28.37 -17.89 -16.26
N LYS A 26 -27.12 -17.87 -15.81
CA LYS A 26 -26.74 -18.39 -14.49
C LYS A 26 -26.97 -17.40 -13.35
N TYR A 27 -26.65 -16.12 -13.58
CA TYR A 27 -26.68 -15.07 -12.55
C TYR A 27 -27.75 -14.00 -12.79
N GLY A 28 -28.55 -14.14 -13.85
CA GLY A 28 -29.60 -13.19 -14.19
C GLY A 28 -29.10 -11.88 -14.80
N THR A 29 -27.80 -11.77 -15.11
CA THR A 29 -27.22 -10.53 -15.65
C THR A 29 -25.97 -10.78 -16.49
N TRP A 30 -25.89 -10.16 -17.65
CA TRP A 30 -24.69 -10.09 -18.48
C TRP A 30 -23.63 -9.09 -17.91
N GLN A 31 -24.02 -8.26 -16.95
CA GLN A 31 -23.14 -7.29 -16.29
C GLN A 31 -22.23 -7.93 -15.23
N TYR A 32 -22.25 -9.25 -15.07
CA TYR A 32 -21.53 -9.97 -14.01
C TYR A 32 -20.07 -9.52 -13.87
N GLY A 33 -19.31 -9.45 -14.98
CA GLY A 33 -17.92 -9.01 -14.98
C GLY A 33 -17.73 -7.57 -14.50
N LEU A 34 -18.57 -6.63 -14.98
CA LEU A 34 -18.56 -5.23 -14.54
C LEU A 34 -18.88 -5.10 -13.05
N GLN A 35 -19.89 -5.81 -12.57
CA GLN A 35 -20.25 -5.79 -11.15
C GLN A 35 -19.12 -6.32 -10.26
N ARG A 36 -18.37 -7.35 -10.72
CA ARG A 36 -17.17 -7.83 -10.01
C ARG A 36 -16.06 -6.81 -10.03
N LEU A 37 -15.78 -6.17 -11.17
CA LEU A 37 -14.80 -5.09 -11.25
C LEU A 37 -15.14 -3.94 -10.30
N PHE A 38 -16.38 -3.46 -10.30
CA PHE A 38 -16.81 -2.36 -9.44
C PHE A 38 -16.63 -2.71 -7.96
N LEU A 39 -17.05 -3.90 -7.57
CA LEU A 39 -16.92 -4.35 -6.19
C LEU A 39 -15.44 -4.50 -5.77
N LEU A 40 -14.56 -4.99 -6.67
CA LEU A 40 -13.13 -5.04 -6.43
C LEU A 40 -12.54 -3.63 -6.23
N MET A 41 -12.92 -2.66 -7.06
CA MET A 41 -12.46 -1.28 -6.94
C MET A 41 -12.98 -0.61 -5.66
N GLU A 42 -14.28 -0.73 -5.36
CA GLU A 42 -14.87 -0.16 -4.14
C GLU A 42 -14.26 -0.77 -2.86
N LYS A 43 -14.04 -2.08 -2.84
CA LYS A 43 -13.44 -2.75 -1.67
C LYS A 43 -11.96 -2.43 -1.49
N GLN A 44 -11.29 -1.88 -2.49
CA GLN A 44 -9.92 -1.36 -2.41
C GLN A 44 -9.85 0.17 -2.20
N HIS A 45 -10.95 0.83 -1.77
CA HIS A 45 -11.00 2.28 -1.55
C HIS A 45 -10.00 2.79 -0.47
N ASN A 46 -9.46 1.90 0.36
CA ASN A 46 -8.35 2.20 1.26
C ASN A 46 -7.04 2.51 0.51
N ARG A 47 -6.92 2.06 -0.74
CA ARG A 47 -5.82 2.39 -1.66
C ARG A 47 -6.13 3.69 -2.42
N GLY A 48 -5.54 3.99 -3.52
CA GLY A 48 -5.59 5.26 -4.21
C GLY A 48 -6.95 5.97 -4.25
N GLN A 49 -6.96 7.23 -3.80
CA GLN A 49 -8.15 8.10 -3.76
C GLN A 49 -7.99 9.35 -4.64
N ASP A 50 -6.82 9.55 -5.27
CA ASP A 50 -6.53 10.72 -6.10
C ASP A 50 -6.96 10.53 -7.56
N GLY A 51 -7.37 9.32 -7.92
CA GLY A 51 -7.88 9.01 -9.24
C GLY A 51 -8.30 7.55 -9.37
N ALA A 52 -9.10 7.26 -10.37
CA ALA A 52 -9.51 5.92 -10.73
C ALA A 52 -9.65 5.78 -12.24
N GLY A 53 -9.61 4.55 -12.73
CA GLY A 53 -9.89 4.29 -14.13
C GLY A 53 -10.16 2.82 -14.39
N ALA A 54 -10.80 2.58 -15.53
CA ALA A 54 -11.09 1.24 -16.01
C ALA A 54 -10.93 1.14 -17.54
N VAL A 55 -10.50 -0.03 -17.97
CA VAL A 55 -10.56 -0.50 -19.37
C VAL A 55 -11.50 -1.69 -19.44
N GLY A 56 -12.35 -1.72 -20.46
CA GLY A 56 -13.17 -2.86 -20.84
C GLY A 56 -12.87 -3.28 -22.26
N LEU A 57 -12.72 -4.57 -22.49
CA LEU A 57 -12.43 -5.12 -23.83
C LEU A 57 -13.48 -6.17 -24.19
N LYS A 58 -14.02 -6.05 -25.40
CA LYS A 58 -14.94 -6.97 -26.04
C LYS A 58 -14.17 -7.92 -26.92
N LEU A 59 -14.24 -9.21 -26.64
CA LEU A 59 -13.66 -10.23 -27.51
C LEU A 59 -14.48 -10.40 -28.79
N ASP A 60 -13.77 -10.80 -29.85
CA ASP A 60 -14.38 -11.21 -31.14
C ASP A 60 -15.31 -10.18 -31.79
N GLN A 61 -14.99 -8.89 -31.60
CA GLN A 61 -15.69 -7.82 -32.33
C GLN A 61 -15.33 -7.83 -33.82
N PRO A 62 -16.31 -7.58 -34.72
CA PRO A 62 -16.06 -7.42 -36.14
C PRO A 62 -15.09 -6.27 -36.45
N THR A 63 -14.41 -6.36 -37.58
CA THR A 63 -13.54 -5.27 -38.10
C THR A 63 -14.38 -4.01 -38.33
N GLY A 64 -13.91 -2.87 -37.87
CA GLY A 64 -14.60 -1.57 -37.95
C GLY A 64 -15.47 -1.23 -36.75
N GLU A 65 -15.63 -2.15 -35.78
CA GLU A 65 -16.30 -1.87 -34.53
C GLU A 65 -15.30 -1.65 -33.39
N GLN A 66 -15.64 -0.73 -32.47
CA GLN A 66 -14.82 -0.45 -31.31
C GLN A 66 -14.90 -1.63 -30.33
N TYR A 67 -13.73 -2.11 -29.86
CA TYR A 67 -13.61 -3.28 -29.00
C TYR A 67 -12.93 -3.01 -27.67
N ILE A 68 -12.23 -1.86 -27.53
CA ILE A 68 -11.59 -1.43 -26.28
C ILE A 68 -12.11 -0.06 -25.87
N TYR A 69 -12.45 0.08 -24.62
CA TYR A 69 -13.01 1.27 -24.01
C TYR A 69 -12.22 1.62 -22.77
N ARG A 70 -11.98 2.91 -22.53
CA ARG A 70 -11.27 3.42 -21.37
C ARG A 70 -12.02 4.60 -20.76
N LEU A 71 -12.18 4.60 -19.43
CA LEU A 71 -12.69 5.73 -18.67
C LEU A 71 -11.79 5.98 -17.47
N ARG A 72 -11.52 7.25 -17.16
CA ARG A 72 -10.67 7.69 -16.04
C ARG A 72 -11.28 8.90 -15.38
N SER A 73 -11.05 9.07 -14.07
CA SER A 73 -11.41 10.26 -13.30
C SER A 73 -10.32 10.59 -12.28
N ASN A 74 -10.10 11.88 -12.04
CA ASN A 74 -9.26 12.46 -11.00
C ASN A 74 -10.02 13.48 -10.14
N SER A 75 -11.35 13.35 -10.08
CA SER A 75 -12.22 14.16 -9.22
C SER A 75 -12.09 13.79 -7.74
N ASP A 76 -12.84 14.46 -6.89
CA ASP A 76 -12.90 14.16 -5.45
C ASP A 76 -13.51 12.78 -5.13
N ASN A 77 -14.28 12.17 -6.05
CA ASN A 77 -14.88 10.85 -5.92
C ASN A 77 -14.61 9.97 -7.16
N PRO A 78 -13.36 9.70 -7.48
CA PRO A 78 -12.97 9.19 -8.79
C PRO A 78 -13.52 7.77 -9.06
N ILE A 79 -13.64 6.92 -8.03
CA ILE A 79 -14.19 5.57 -8.15
C ILE A 79 -15.66 5.64 -8.57
N GLN A 80 -16.45 6.47 -7.89
CA GLN A 80 -17.88 6.62 -8.16
C GLN A 80 -18.11 7.24 -9.54
N ASP A 81 -17.27 8.17 -9.96
CA ASP A 81 -17.37 8.79 -11.29
C ASP A 81 -17.12 7.78 -12.41
N VAL A 82 -16.11 6.91 -12.24
CA VAL A 82 -15.83 5.84 -13.21
C VAL A 82 -17.00 4.86 -13.27
N ILE A 83 -17.51 4.42 -12.12
CA ILE A 83 -18.67 3.50 -12.04
C ILE A 83 -19.90 4.14 -12.69
N ASN A 84 -20.22 5.38 -12.34
CA ASN A 84 -21.37 6.11 -12.90
C ASN A 84 -21.22 6.33 -14.40
N GLY A 85 -20.03 6.72 -14.88
CA GLY A 85 -19.78 6.93 -16.30
C GLY A 85 -19.91 5.66 -17.13
N ILE A 86 -19.49 4.50 -16.61
CA ILE A 86 -19.68 3.20 -17.27
C ILE A 86 -21.16 2.79 -17.23
N ASN A 87 -21.85 3.02 -16.12
CA ASN A 87 -23.25 2.63 -15.96
C ASN A 87 -24.26 3.55 -16.68
N ALA A 88 -23.93 4.82 -16.91
CA ALA A 88 -24.85 5.77 -17.50
C ALA A 88 -25.46 5.31 -18.85
N PRO A 89 -24.68 4.84 -19.85
CA PRO A 89 -25.26 4.29 -21.09
C PRO A 89 -26.06 3.00 -20.86
N ILE A 90 -25.69 2.18 -19.87
CA ILE A 90 -26.42 0.94 -19.51
C ILE A 90 -27.79 1.30 -18.93
N VAL A 91 -27.85 2.25 -18.00
CA VAL A 91 -29.10 2.73 -17.41
C VAL A 91 -29.98 3.44 -18.46
N ALA A 92 -29.39 4.18 -19.38
CA ALA A 92 -30.14 4.78 -20.48
C ALA A 92 -30.78 3.70 -21.38
N ALA A 93 -30.01 2.67 -21.74
CA ALA A 93 -30.49 1.57 -22.58
C ALA A 93 -31.60 0.75 -21.91
N SER A 94 -31.50 0.49 -20.60
CA SER A 94 -32.55 -0.23 -19.87
C SER A 94 -33.92 0.48 -19.89
N LYS A 95 -33.92 1.80 -20.09
CA LYS A 95 -35.15 2.61 -20.20
C LYS A 95 -35.64 2.76 -21.63
N SER A 96 -34.72 2.88 -22.59
CA SER A 96 -35.05 3.16 -24.00
C SER A 96 -35.36 1.88 -24.80
N ASP A 97 -34.78 0.74 -24.44
CA ASP A 97 -34.95 -0.55 -25.11
C ASP A 97 -35.02 -1.71 -24.11
N PRO A 98 -36.06 -1.75 -23.25
CA PRO A 98 -36.18 -2.76 -22.20
C PRO A 98 -36.33 -4.19 -22.74
N ASP A 99 -36.88 -4.36 -23.93
CA ASP A 99 -37.13 -5.68 -24.54
C ASP A 99 -35.82 -6.37 -24.93
N ASN A 100 -34.88 -5.63 -25.51
CA ASN A 100 -33.56 -6.15 -25.92
C ASN A 100 -32.51 -6.07 -24.81
N PHE A 101 -32.75 -5.33 -23.73
CA PHE A 101 -31.78 -5.09 -22.66
C PHE A 101 -31.25 -6.37 -22.01
N HIS A 102 -32.06 -7.41 -21.94
CA HIS A 102 -31.67 -8.70 -21.35
C HIS A 102 -30.95 -9.64 -22.33
N ASP A 103 -30.86 -9.27 -23.61
CA ASP A 103 -30.07 -10.00 -24.59
C ASP A 103 -28.59 -9.61 -24.48
N ALA A 104 -27.76 -10.56 -24.05
CA ALA A 104 -26.32 -10.37 -23.88
C ALA A 104 -25.59 -10.05 -25.21
N ALA A 105 -26.05 -10.59 -26.34
CA ALA A 105 -25.45 -10.30 -27.63
C ALA A 105 -25.76 -8.87 -28.10
N TRP A 106 -27.03 -8.45 -27.92
CA TRP A 106 -27.43 -7.06 -28.16
C TRP A 106 -26.65 -6.09 -27.26
N ALA A 107 -26.56 -6.38 -25.96
CA ALA A 107 -25.83 -5.54 -25.02
C ALA A 107 -24.34 -5.41 -25.39
N LYS A 108 -23.69 -6.52 -25.72
CA LYS A 108 -22.28 -6.54 -26.16
C LYS A 108 -22.07 -5.71 -27.42
N LYS A 109 -22.99 -5.78 -28.39
CA LYS A 109 -22.89 -5.02 -29.64
C LYS A 109 -23.09 -3.51 -29.41
N ASN A 110 -24.11 -3.13 -28.62
CA ASN A 110 -24.60 -1.75 -28.58
C ASN A 110 -24.08 -0.92 -27.42
N LEU A 111 -23.63 -1.54 -26.30
CA LEU A 111 -23.25 -0.81 -25.10
C LEU A 111 -21.73 -0.79 -24.93
N PRO A 112 -21.14 0.36 -24.58
CA PRO A 112 -19.72 0.45 -24.27
C PRO A 112 -19.39 -0.37 -23.00
N PHE A 113 -18.15 -0.80 -22.86
CA PHE A 113 -17.65 -1.59 -21.72
C PHE A 113 -18.30 -2.96 -21.50
N VAL A 114 -19.27 -3.38 -22.30
CA VAL A 114 -19.89 -4.71 -22.19
C VAL A 114 -19.04 -5.74 -22.90
N GLY A 115 -18.17 -6.41 -22.18
CA GLY A 115 -17.18 -7.32 -22.72
C GLY A 115 -16.76 -8.40 -21.72
N GLU A 116 -15.64 -9.05 -21.98
CA GLU A 116 -15.18 -10.20 -21.20
C GLU A 116 -13.87 -9.93 -20.44
N VAL A 117 -13.18 -8.81 -20.70
CA VAL A 117 -11.91 -8.48 -20.04
C VAL A 117 -11.98 -7.07 -19.47
N TYR A 118 -11.60 -6.93 -18.21
CA TYR A 118 -11.60 -5.63 -17.52
C TYR A 118 -10.32 -5.43 -16.73
N LEU A 119 -9.78 -4.21 -16.77
CA LEU A 119 -8.66 -3.77 -15.95
C LEU A 119 -9.02 -2.47 -15.25
N GLY A 120 -9.15 -2.51 -13.93
CA GLY A 120 -9.42 -1.37 -13.07
C GLY A 120 -8.19 -0.93 -12.29
N HIS A 121 -8.14 0.34 -11.93
CA HIS A 121 -7.05 0.94 -11.18
C HIS A 121 -7.57 2.03 -10.23
N LEU A 122 -6.97 2.06 -9.05
CA LEU A 122 -7.12 3.12 -8.06
C LEU A 122 -5.77 3.81 -7.93
N ARG A 123 -5.74 5.11 -8.25
CA ARG A 123 -4.50 5.87 -8.29
C ARG A 123 -4.25 6.58 -6.97
N TYR A 124 -3.00 6.46 -6.53
CA TYR A 124 -2.38 7.42 -5.66
C TYR A 124 -1.36 8.25 -6.45
N GLY A 125 -1.45 9.57 -6.39
CA GLY A 125 -0.64 10.48 -7.20
C GLY A 125 0.76 10.70 -6.64
N THR A 126 1.67 9.74 -6.75
CA THR A 126 3.08 9.88 -6.37
C THR A 126 3.88 10.70 -7.38
N PHE A 127 3.56 10.58 -8.66
CA PHE A 127 4.24 11.25 -9.77
C PHE A 127 3.31 12.28 -10.43
N GLY A 128 3.86 13.47 -10.72
CA GLY A 128 3.19 14.54 -11.50
C GLY A 128 1.83 14.95 -10.96
N ASN A 129 1.60 16.14 -10.56
CA ASN A 129 0.36 16.70 -9.99
C ASN A 129 -0.90 15.89 -10.36
N ASN A 130 -2.01 16.01 -9.70
CA ASN A 130 -3.23 15.22 -9.94
C ASN A 130 -3.82 15.46 -11.36
N ASN A 131 -3.02 15.16 -12.42
CA ASN A 131 -3.43 15.28 -13.82
C ASN A 131 -4.03 13.95 -14.30
N ILE A 132 -5.13 14.03 -15.06
CA ILE A 132 -5.82 12.89 -15.67
C ILE A 132 -4.92 12.07 -16.63
N GLU A 133 -3.91 12.69 -17.21
CA GLU A 133 -2.97 12.00 -18.11
C GLU A 133 -2.15 10.92 -17.41
N TYR A 134 -1.93 11.09 -16.11
CA TYR A 134 -1.22 10.11 -15.26
C TYR A 134 -2.16 9.11 -14.58
N CYS A 135 -3.48 9.22 -14.78
CA CYS A 135 -4.41 8.22 -14.27
C CYS A 135 -4.35 6.95 -15.12
N HIS A 136 -4.16 5.83 -14.44
CA HIS A 136 -4.25 4.51 -15.07
C HIS A 136 -5.72 4.10 -15.32
N PRO A 137 -5.99 3.16 -16.24
CA PRO A 137 -5.04 2.55 -17.18
C PRO A 137 -4.56 3.54 -18.26
N VAL A 138 -3.26 3.45 -18.59
CA VAL A 138 -2.70 4.10 -19.78
C VAL A 138 -2.81 3.15 -20.97
N MET A 139 -2.86 3.70 -22.20
CA MET A 139 -3.12 2.89 -23.38
C MET A 139 -2.27 3.31 -24.54
N ARG A 140 -1.69 2.31 -25.22
CA ARG A 140 -1.01 2.41 -26.49
C ARG A 140 -1.95 1.88 -27.56
N GLU A 141 -2.24 2.70 -28.57
CA GLU A 141 -3.17 2.38 -29.65
C GLU A 141 -2.43 2.10 -30.95
N ASN A 142 -2.86 1.07 -31.67
CA ASN A 142 -2.33 0.66 -32.96
C ASN A 142 -3.45 0.01 -33.79
N ASN A 143 -3.31 -0.02 -35.14
CA ASN A 143 -4.24 -0.72 -36.01
C ASN A 143 -4.17 -2.26 -35.91
N TRP A 144 -3.09 -2.78 -35.34
CA TRP A 144 -2.94 -4.21 -35.05
C TRP A 144 -3.36 -4.50 -33.63
N ARG A 145 -4.35 -5.37 -33.41
CA ARG A 145 -4.83 -5.71 -32.06
C ARG A 145 -3.73 -6.27 -31.15
N SER A 146 -2.79 -7.06 -31.73
CA SER A 146 -1.63 -7.60 -31.00
C SER A 146 -0.65 -6.52 -30.49
N ARG A 147 -0.70 -5.30 -31.03
CA ARG A 147 0.14 -4.16 -30.61
C ARG A 147 -0.61 -3.14 -29.75
N ASN A 148 -1.94 -3.27 -29.62
CA ASN A 148 -2.70 -2.49 -28.65
C ASN A 148 -2.46 -3.04 -27.25
N LEU A 149 -2.16 -2.15 -26.32
CA LEU A 149 -1.84 -2.50 -24.95
C LEU A 149 -2.40 -1.45 -24.00
N ALA A 150 -3.17 -1.89 -23.00
CA ALA A 150 -3.55 -1.08 -21.86
C ALA A 150 -2.80 -1.59 -20.62
N LEU A 151 -2.19 -0.67 -19.83
CA LEU A 151 -1.45 -0.99 -18.61
C LEU A 151 -1.99 -0.21 -17.41
N ALA A 152 -2.01 -0.89 -16.27
CA ALA A 152 -2.21 -0.28 -14.96
C ALA A 152 -1.33 -0.99 -13.94
N GLY A 153 -0.89 -0.29 -12.89
CA GLY A 153 -0.04 -0.93 -11.89
C GLY A 153 0.06 -0.17 -10.58
N ASN A 154 0.39 -0.92 -9.55
CA ASN A 154 0.90 -0.41 -8.29
C ASN A 154 2.42 -0.57 -8.32
N PHE A 155 3.14 0.48 -8.62
CA PHE A 155 4.59 0.42 -8.77
C PHE A 155 5.27 1.77 -8.56
N ASN A 156 6.54 1.70 -8.20
CA ASN A 156 7.49 2.78 -8.38
C ASN A 156 8.87 2.19 -8.69
N LEU A 157 9.52 2.74 -9.70
CA LEU A 157 10.87 2.37 -10.10
C LEU A 157 11.84 3.50 -9.77
N THR A 158 12.98 3.15 -9.23
CA THR A 158 14.04 4.11 -8.85
C THR A 158 14.84 4.62 -10.04
N ASN A 159 14.66 4.00 -11.22
CA ASN A 159 15.45 4.25 -12.42
C ASN A 159 14.60 4.54 -13.67
N VAL A 160 13.47 5.21 -13.50
CA VAL A 160 12.59 5.60 -14.63
C VAL A 160 13.36 6.44 -15.65
N ASP A 161 14.22 7.35 -15.20
CA ASP A 161 15.05 8.20 -16.06
C ASP A 161 15.95 7.38 -16.99
N GLU A 162 16.59 6.34 -16.46
CA GLU A 162 17.47 5.44 -17.23
C GLU A 162 16.68 4.64 -18.29
N ILE A 163 15.47 4.19 -17.93
CA ILE A 163 14.58 3.46 -18.85
C ILE A 163 14.11 4.42 -19.96
N PHE A 164 13.71 5.64 -19.60
CA PHE A 164 13.28 6.66 -20.53
C PHE A 164 14.42 7.03 -21.52
N ALA A 165 15.62 7.29 -21.01
CA ALA A 165 16.79 7.56 -21.84
C ALA A 165 17.08 6.41 -22.81
N SER A 166 16.96 5.16 -22.35
CA SER A 166 17.12 3.97 -23.19
C SER A 166 16.09 3.91 -24.34
N LEU A 167 14.84 4.33 -24.12
CA LEU A 167 13.83 4.44 -25.18
C LEU A 167 14.21 5.50 -26.23
N VAL A 168 14.72 6.64 -25.79
CA VAL A 168 15.19 7.71 -26.69
C VAL A 168 16.39 7.24 -27.53
N GLU A 169 17.35 6.53 -26.94
CA GLU A 169 18.49 5.92 -27.64
C GLU A 169 18.06 4.89 -28.71
N LEU A 170 16.95 4.18 -28.47
CA LEU A 170 16.32 3.28 -29.44
C LEU A 170 15.56 4.02 -30.56
N GLY A 171 15.61 5.36 -30.58
CA GLY A 171 14.94 6.20 -31.57
C GLY A 171 13.46 6.44 -31.32
N GLN A 172 12.95 6.09 -30.16
CA GLN A 172 11.57 6.37 -29.79
C GLN A 172 11.41 7.81 -29.29
N HIS A 173 10.20 8.33 -29.37
CA HIS A 173 9.85 9.68 -28.90
C HIS A 173 8.60 9.62 -28.03
N PRO A 174 8.72 9.18 -26.74
CA PRO A 174 7.59 9.13 -25.83
C PRO A 174 6.90 10.49 -25.66
N LYS A 175 5.56 10.51 -25.62
CA LYS A 175 4.76 11.75 -25.65
C LYS A 175 4.97 12.65 -24.44
N ASN A 176 5.23 12.06 -23.28
CA ASN A 176 5.55 12.78 -22.06
C ASN A 176 6.50 11.95 -21.19
N PHE A 177 7.15 12.62 -20.26
CA PHE A 177 7.97 12.02 -19.23
C PHE A 177 7.09 11.67 -18.02
N SER A 178 6.81 10.38 -17.85
CA SER A 178 6.18 9.83 -16.65
C SER A 178 6.58 8.38 -16.47
N ASP A 179 6.55 7.89 -15.25
CA ASP A 179 6.84 6.51 -14.89
C ASP A 179 5.94 5.53 -15.70
N THR A 180 4.65 5.80 -15.71
CA THR A 180 3.65 4.93 -16.34
C THR A 180 3.77 4.88 -17.87
N VAL A 181 3.96 6.04 -18.50
CA VAL A 181 4.15 6.08 -19.98
C VAL A 181 5.48 5.46 -20.35
N THR A 182 6.53 5.69 -19.57
CA THR A 182 7.85 5.06 -19.78
C THR A 182 7.73 3.53 -19.73
N ILE A 183 7.01 2.97 -18.77
CA ILE A 183 6.80 1.52 -18.67
C ILE A 183 5.91 1.01 -19.82
N LEU A 184 4.84 1.73 -20.18
CA LEU A 184 3.99 1.38 -21.32
C LEU A 184 4.79 1.27 -22.61
N GLU A 185 5.61 2.28 -22.92
CA GLU A 185 6.41 2.31 -24.14
C GLU A 185 7.58 1.30 -24.10
N ASN A 186 8.14 1.06 -22.91
CA ASN A 186 9.15 0.02 -22.71
C ASN A 186 8.58 -1.38 -22.99
N VAL A 187 7.41 -1.73 -22.44
CA VAL A 187 6.74 -2.99 -22.77
C VAL A 187 6.33 -3.01 -24.23
N GLY A 188 5.78 -1.91 -24.75
CA GLY A 188 5.36 -1.74 -26.14
C GLY A 188 6.48 -1.96 -27.14
N HIS A 189 7.71 -1.54 -26.82
CA HIS A 189 8.89 -1.81 -27.65
C HIS A 189 9.12 -3.32 -27.83
N PHE A 190 9.09 -4.09 -26.75
CA PHE A 190 9.30 -5.54 -26.82
C PHE A 190 8.10 -6.29 -27.45
N VAL A 191 6.88 -5.72 -27.32
CA VAL A 191 5.71 -6.20 -28.09
C VAL A 191 5.94 -6.02 -29.59
N ASP A 192 6.39 -4.85 -30.01
CA ASP A 192 6.68 -4.58 -31.43
C ASP A 192 7.76 -5.50 -31.97
N ASP A 193 8.83 -5.73 -31.22
CA ASP A 193 9.91 -6.66 -31.59
C ASP A 193 9.38 -8.08 -31.79
N GLU A 194 8.60 -8.61 -30.83
CA GLU A 194 8.08 -9.97 -30.91
C GLU A 194 7.07 -10.13 -32.04
N VAL A 195 6.16 -9.17 -32.22
CA VAL A 195 5.22 -9.15 -33.36
C VAL A 195 5.96 -9.09 -34.69
N GLN A 196 7.03 -8.28 -34.81
CA GLN A 196 7.80 -8.15 -36.04
C GLN A 196 8.58 -9.44 -36.37
N LEU A 197 9.10 -10.11 -35.33
CA LEU A 197 9.80 -11.39 -35.48
C LEU A 197 8.84 -12.47 -36.00
N LEU A 198 7.68 -12.62 -35.38
CA LEU A 198 6.64 -13.58 -35.77
C LEU A 198 6.08 -13.24 -37.17
N PHE A 199 5.90 -11.95 -37.48
CA PHE A 199 5.45 -11.53 -38.83
C PHE A 199 6.42 -11.99 -39.91
N ARG A 200 7.73 -11.79 -39.73
CA ARG A 200 8.76 -12.22 -40.67
C ARG A 200 8.78 -13.74 -40.86
N GLN A 201 8.68 -14.47 -39.73
CA GLN A 201 8.65 -15.93 -39.74
C GLN A 201 7.46 -16.44 -40.56
N TYR A 202 6.24 -16.03 -40.25
CA TYR A 202 5.03 -16.50 -40.92
C TYR A 202 4.94 -16.02 -42.39
N LYS A 203 5.53 -14.86 -42.69
CA LYS A 203 5.64 -14.40 -44.09
C LYS A 203 6.54 -15.29 -44.94
N ASN A 204 7.65 -15.78 -44.37
CA ASN A 204 8.53 -16.75 -45.01
C ASN A 204 7.87 -18.13 -45.18
N GLU A 205 6.90 -18.47 -44.32
CA GLU A 205 6.06 -19.67 -44.48
C GLU A 205 4.99 -19.52 -45.57
N GLY A 206 4.86 -18.34 -46.18
CA GLY A 206 3.93 -18.06 -47.30
C GLY A 206 2.52 -17.68 -46.89
N LEU A 207 2.26 -17.40 -45.59
CA LEU A 207 0.95 -17.02 -45.13
C LEU A 207 0.51 -15.63 -45.61
N SER A 208 -0.78 -15.43 -45.79
CA SER A 208 -1.38 -14.11 -46.05
C SER A 208 -1.31 -13.21 -44.81
N ASN A 209 -1.36 -11.89 -44.98
CA ASN A 209 -1.28 -10.96 -43.88
C ASN A 209 -2.41 -11.15 -42.83
N ARG A 210 -3.57 -11.62 -43.26
CA ARG A 210 -4.68 -11.93 -42.35
C ARG A 210 -4.37 -13.16 -41.50
N GLU A 211 -3.93 -14.24 -42.10
CA GLU A 211 -3.52 -15.46 -41.39
C GLU A 211 -2.35 -15.19 -40.46
N ILE A 212 -1.39 -14.35 -40.88
CA ILE A 212 -0.29 -13.90 -40.02
C ILE A 212 -0.81 -13.18 -38.77
N SER A 213 -1.76 -12.25 -38.92
CA SER A 213 -2.36 -11.55 -37.77
C SER A 213 -3.01 -12.53 -36.77
N GLU A 214 -3.80 -13.47 -37.27
CA GLU A 214 -4.45 -14.50 -36.46
C GLU A 214 -3.43 -15.41 -35.74
N ARG A 215 -2.35 -15.79 -36.46
CA ARG A 215 -1.27 -16.59 -35.88
C ARG A 215 -0.46 -15.85 -34.83
N ILE A 216 -0.20 -14.54 -35.03
CA ILE A 216 0.48 -13.70 -34.01
C ILE A 216 -0.38 -13.59 -32.77
N GLU A 217 -1.68 -13.31 -32.87
CA GLU A 217 -2.60 -13.23 -31.75
C GLU A 217 -2.65 -14.53 -30.92
N ALA A 218 -2.54 -15.68 -31.60
CA ALA A 218 -2.52 -16.99 -30.94
C ALA A 218 -1.15 -17.37 -30.35
N GLY A 219 -0.06 -16.89 -30.93
CA GLY A 219 1.30 -17.37 -30.66
C GLY A 219 2.25 -16.38 -29.99
N ILE A 220 1.85 -15.13 -29.76
CA ILE A 220 2.70 -14.13 -29.12
C ILE A 220 3.14 -14.58 -27.71
N ASP A 221 4.44 -14.51 -27.43
CA ASP A 221 5.01 -14.93 -26.15
C ASP A 221 5.07 -13.78 -25.14
N ILE A 222 4.01 -13.68 -24.31
CA ILE A 222 3.88 -12.63 -23.29
C ILE A 222 4.95 -12.80 -22.21
N ARG A 223 5.28 -14.01 -21.78
CA ARG A 223 6.33 -14.27 -20.81
C ARG A 223 7.66 -13.68 -21.25
N LYS A 224 8.05 -13.94 -22.50
CA LYS A 224 9.30 -13.44 -23.08
C LYS A 224 9.30 -11.90 -23.20
N ILE A 225 8.16 -11.28 -23.55
CA ILE A 225 8.01 -9.83 -23.58
C ILE A 225 8.25 -9.25 -22.18
N LEU A 226 7.60 -9.81 -21.16
CA LEU A 226 7.74 -9.37 -19.77
C LEU A 226 9.16 -9.58 -19.24
N GLU A 227 9.80 -10.72 -19.54
CA GLU A 227 11.19 -11.01 -19.17
C GLU A 227 12.15 -9.96 -19.75
N ARG A 228 12.01 -9.62 -21.02
CA ARG A 228 12.86 -8.63 -21.71
C ARG A 228 12.64 -7.22 -21.18
N SER A 229 11.39 -6.82 -21.05
CA SER A 229 11.04 -5.46 -20.59
C SER A 229 11.45 -5.21 -19.13
N SER A 230 11.23 -6.18 -18.24
CA SER A 230 11.53 -6.02 -16.81
C SER A 230 13.00 -6.21 -16.44
N ARG A 231 13.86 -6.56 -17.39
CA ARG A 231 15.29 -6.87 -17.12
C ARG A 231 16.02 -5.74 -16.38
N LYS A 232 15.72 -4.49 -16.71
CA LYS A 232 16.36 -3.30 -16.16
C LYS A 232 15.50 -2.59 -15.09
N TRP A 233 14.32 -3.09 -14.77
CA TRP A 233 13.47 -2.45 -13.78
C TRP A 233 14.03 -2.60 -12.37
N ASP A 234 14.23 -1.49 -11.70
CA ASP A 234 14.73 -1.40 -10.34
C ASP A 234 13.63 -0.77 -9.47
N GLY A 235 12.99 -1.54 -8.61
CA GLY A 235 11.91 -1.07 -7.76
C GLY A 235 10.87 -2.12 -7.41
N GLY A 236 9.80 -1.68 -6.74
CA GLY A 236 8.66 -2.51 -6.38
C GLY A 236 7.53 -2.34 -7.39
N TYR A 237 6.98 -3.44 -7.92
CA TYR A 237 5.90 -3.35 -8.89
C TYR A 237 4.95 -4.55 -8.92
N VAL A 238 3.68 -4.23 -9.16
CA VAL A 238 2.67 -5.14 -9.69
C VAL A 238 2.00 -4.43 -10.86
N ILE A 239 2.17 -4.97 -12.07
CA ILE A 239 1.68 -4.37 -13.30
C ILE A 239 0.72 -5.33 -14.00
N GLY A 240 -0.50 -4.87 -14.25
CA GLY A 240 -1.51 -5.55 -15.05
C GLY A 240 -1.58 -4.98 -16.46
N GLY A 241 -1.75 -5.84 -17.44
CA GLY A 241 -1.88 -5.46 -18.86
C GLY A 241 -2.96 -6.23 -19.58
N VAL A 242 -3.58 -5.56 -20.57
CA VAL A 242 -4.58 -6.16 -21.47
C VAL A 242 -4.20 -5.82 -22.89
N PHE A 243 -3.99 -6.85 -23.70
CA PHE A 243 -3.75 -6.72 -25.14
C PHE A 243 -5.05 -6.57 -25.91
N GLY A 244 -5.03 -5.84 -27.03
CA GLY A 244 -6.22 -5.61 -27.85
C GLY A 244 -6.81 -6.86 -28.47
N HIS A 245 -6.07 -7.97 -28.58
CA HIS A 245 -6.59 -9.26 -29.06
C HIS A 245 -7.25 -10.09 -27.95
N GLY A 246 -7.10 -9.70 -26.66
CA GLY A 246 -7.81 -10.33 -25.57
C GLY A 246 -6.95 -11.09 -24.55
N ASP A 247 -5.64 -11.24 -24.79
CA ASP A 247 -4.72 -11.75 -23.78
C ASP A 247 -4.55 -10.71 -22.66
N ALA A 248 -4.33 -11.18 -21.44
CA ALA A 248 -4.08 -10.32 -20.27
C ALA A 248 -3.00 -10.92 -19.39
N PHE A 249 -2.38 -10.08 -18.56
CA PHE A 249 -1.40 -10.52 -17.59
C PHE A 249 -1.39 -9.65 -16.34
N VAL A 250 -0.85 -10.19 -15.25
CA VAL A 250 -0.40 -9.40 -14.09
C VAL A 250 0.96 -9.96 -13.68
N THR A 251 1.99 -9.11 -13.63
CA THR A 251 3.36 -9.47 -13.22
C THR A 251 3.76 -8.78 -11.92
N ARG A 252 4.62 -9.44 -11.12
CA ARG A 252 5.10 -8.97 -9.83
C ARG A 252 6.62 -8.88 -9.78
N ASP A 253 7.15 -7.93 -9.03
CA ASP A 253 8.59 -7.73 -8.85
C ASP A 253 9.29 -8.95 -8.21
N PRO A 254 10.61 -9.13 -8.44
CA PRO A 254 11.35 -10.31 -7.97
C PRO A 254 11.49 -10.41 -6.45
N TRP A 255 11.39 -9.32 -5.70
CA TRP A 255 11.46 -9.31 -4.24
C TRP A 255 10.08 -9.43 -3.59
N GLY A 256 8.99 -9.34 -4.40
CA GLY A 256 7.62 -9.37 -3.89
C GLY A 256 7.27 -8.16 -3.03
N ILE A 257 7.87 -6.99 -3.33
CA ILE A 257 7.66 -5.74 -2.57
C ILE A 257 6.18 -5.38 -2.52
N ARG A 258 5.50 -5.42 -3.68
CA ARG A 258 4.09 -5.10 -3.78
C ARG A 258 3.21 -6.35 -3.72
N PRO A 259 2.04 -6.27 -3.06
CA PRO A 259 1.13 -7.41 -2.95
C PRO A 259 0.27 -7.59 -4.21
N ALA A 260 0.07 -8.84 -4.60
CA ALA A 260 -0.88 -9.24 -5.64
C ALA A 260 -1.45 -10.63 -5.32
N TYR A 261 -2.75 -10.77 -5.50
CA TYR A 261 -3.48 -12.00 -5.25
C TYR A 261 -4.36 -12.33 -6.44
N TYR A 262 -4.60 -13.63 -6.68
CA TYR A 262 -5.46 -14.07 -7.75
C TYR A 262 -6.34 -15.26 -7.35
N TYR A 263 -7.45 -15.39 -8.06
CA TYR A 263 -8.36 -16.51 -8.04
C TYR A 263 -8.79 -16.82 -9.47
N TYR A 264 -8.94 -18.07 -9.79
CA TYR A 264 -9.61 -18.49 -11.01
C TYR A 264 -10.32 -19.82 -10.84
N ASP A 265 -11.37 -20.00 -11.64
CA ASP A 265 -12.12 -21.24 -11.83
C ASP A 265 -12.44 -21.42 -13.32
N ASP A 266 -13.42 -22.23 -13.67
CA ASP A 266 -13.85 -22.46 -15.06
C ASP A 266 -14.72 -21.31 -15.63
N GLU A 267 -15.05 -20.29 -14.84
CA GLU A 267 -15.92 -19.18 -15.24
C GLU A 267 -15.19 -17.83 -15.25
N ILE A 268 -14.29 -17.59 -14.30
CA ILE A 268 -13.73 -16.26 -14.08
C ILE A 268 -12.27 -16.34 -13.61
N VAL A 269 -11.47 -15.38 -14.05
CA VAL A 269 -10.18 -15.07 -13.44
C VAL A 269 -10.26 -13.68 -12.82
N VAL A 270 -9.78 -13.55 -11.60
CA VAL A 270 -9.73 -12.29 -10.87
C VAL A 270 -8.36 -12.08 -10.27
N VAL A 271 -7.79 -10.89 -10.45
CA VAL A 271 -6.55 -10.46 -9.77
C VAL A 271 -6.81 -9.13 -9.06
N ALA A 272 -6.31 -8.98 -7.84
CA ALA A 272 -6.41 -7.75 -7.06
C ALA A 272 -5.17 -7.55 -6.18
N SER A 273 -4.95 -6.33 -5.72
CA SER A 273 -3.85 -6.02 -4.79
C SER A 273 -4.05 -6.63 -3.39
N GLU A 274 -5.29 -6.95 -3.01
CA GLU A 274 -5.62 -7.45 -1.67
C GLU A 274 -6.49 -8.72 -1.71
N ARG A 275 -6.11 -9.74 -0.92
CA ARG A 275 -6.83 -11.03 -0.81
C ARG A 275 -8.29 -10.87 -0.35
N PRO A 276 -8.62 -10.13 0.73
CA PRO A 276 -10.00 -10.06 1.23
C PRO A 276 -10.94 -9.39 0.25
N VAL A 277 -10.43 -8.60 -0.68
CA VAL A 277 -11.21 -7.98 -1.74
C VAL A 277 -11.74 -9.04 -2.71
N ILE A 278 -10.89 -9.99 -3.10
CA ILE A 278 -11.29 -11.13 -3.94
C ILE A 278 -12.28 -12.01 -3.19
N GLN A 279 -12.01 -12.32 -1.92
CA GLN A 279 -12.91 -13.09 -1.08
C GLN A 279 -14.32 -12.49 -1.04
N THR A 280 -14.41 -11.18 -0.85
CA THR A 280 -15.69 -10.47 -0.82
C THR A 280 -16.36 -10.43 -2.20
N ALA A 281 -15.60 -10.14 -3.26
CA ALA A 281 -16.16 -9.95 -4.60
C ALA A 281 -16.66 -11.26 -5.21
N ILE A 282 -15.98 -12.37 -4.94
CA ILE A 282 -16.28 -13.68 -5.56
C ILE A 282 -16.97 -14.63 -4.57
N ASN A 283 -16.98 -14.30 -3.28
CA ASN A 283 -17.49 -15.15 -2.19
C ASN A 283 -16.75 -16.49 -2.08
N VAL A 284 -15.42 -16.43 -2.03
CA VAL A 284 -14.54 -17.59 -1.94
C VAL A 284 -13.81 -17.64 -0.59
N ARG A 285 -13.37 -18.85 -0.20
CA ARG A 285 -12.64 -19.07 1.05
C ARG A 285 -11.19 -18.59 0.92
N TYR A 286 -10.57 -18.29 2.06
CA TYR A 286 -9.18 -17.88 2.17
C TYR A 286 -8.21 -18.79 1.38
N CYS A 287 -8.34 -20.10 1.51
CA CYS A 287 -7.45 -21.08 0.86
C CYS A 287 -7.61 -21.19 -0.67
N GLN A 288 -8.61 -20.55 -1.26
CA GLN A 288 -8.83 -20.54 -2.70
C GLN A 288 -8.19 -19.35 -3.40
N VAL A 289 -7.78 -18.32 -2.64
CA VAL A 289 -7.11 -17.15 -3.19
C VAL A 289 -5.60 -17.31 -3.04
N ASN A 290 -4.90 -17.29 -4.16
CA ASN A 290 -3.46 -17.47 -4.22
C ASN A 290 -2.73 -16.13 -4.22
N GLU A 291 -1.56 -16.07 -3.61
CA GLU A 291 -0.63 -14.95 -3.76
C GLU A 291 0.21 -15.16 -5.03
N LEU A 292 0.29 -14.14 -5.87
CA LEU A 292 1.22 -14.16 -7.01
C LEU A 292 2.66 -14.14 -6.49
N GLN A 293 3.45 -15.14 -6.86
CA GLN A 293 4.81 -15.29 -6.36
C GLN A 293 5.74 -14.19 -6.87
N PRO A 294 6.78 -13.80 -6.09
CA PRO A 294 7.81 -12.85 -6.54
C PRO A 294 8.45 -13.29 -7.87
N GLY A 295 8.55 -12.36 -8.81
CA GLY A 295 9.13 -12.62 -10.13
C GLY A 295 8.23 -13.37 -11.11
N HIS A 296 7.01 -13.71 -10.73
CA HIS A 296 6.05 -14.40 -11.57
C HIS A 296 5.06 -13.46 -12.27
N ALA A 297 4.38 -14.01 -13.26
CA ALA A 297 3.22 -13.40 -13.89
C ALA A 297 2.10 -14.42 -14.05
N ILE A 298 0.88 -14.04 -13.71
CA ILE A 298 -0.31 -14.73 -14.17
C ILE A 298 -0.61 -14.26 -15.60
N ILE A 299 -0.66 -15.19 -16.56
CA ILE A 299 -0.94 -14.92 -17.97
C ILE A 299 -2.25 -15.59 -18.34
N ILE A 300 -3.16 -14.83 -18.92
CA ILE A 300 -4.51 -15.25 -19.28
C ILE A 300 -4.64 -15.09 -20.79
N ARG A 301 -4.74 -16.18 -21.50
CA ARG A 301 -4.88 -16.18 -22.95
C ARG A 301 -6.33 -15.89 -23.39
N LYS A 302 -6.51 -15.38 -24.58
CA LYS A 302 -7.82 -15.16 -25.20
C LYS A 302 -8.72 -16.40 -25.12
N ASN A 303 -8.15 -17.57 -25.34
CA ASN A 303 -8.88 -18.85 -25.29
C ASN A 303 -9.27 -19.32 -23.88
N GLY A 304 -8.93 -18.55 -22.84
CA GLY A 304 -9.24 -18.87 -21.45
C GLY A 304 -8.17 -19.69 -20.72
N HIS A 305 -7.07 -20.06 -21.37
CA HIS A 305 -5.96 -20.72 -20.69
C HIS A 305 -5.27 -19.77 -19.71
N VAL A 306 -5.08 -20.22 -18.49
CA VAL A 306 -4.45 -19.46 -17.39
C VAL A 306 -3.17 -20.18 -16.99
N SER A 307 -2.06 -19.45 -16.92
CA SER A 307 -0.79 -19.98 -16.46
C SER A 307 -0.10 -19.03 -15.49
N ASP A 308 0.63 -19.60 -14.53
CA ASP A 308 1.54 -18.88 -13.62
C ASP A 308 2.96 -19.12 -14.12
N GLU A 309 3.59 -18.08 -14.64
CA GLU A 309 4.85 -18.16 -15.39
C GLU A 309 5.97 -17.41 -14.66
N LEU A 310 7.15 -18.03 -14.57
CA LEU A 310 8.37 -17.37 -14.10
C LEU A 310 8.88 -16.38 -15.15
N VAL A 311 8.88 -15.09 -14.80
CA VAL A 311 9.36 -13.97 -15.63
C VAL A 311 10.75 -13.52 -15.20
N ARG A 312 10.97 -13.38 -13.90
CA ARG A 312 12.25 -12.97 -13.29
C ARG A 312 12.63 -13.95 -12.22
N VAL A 313 13.93 -14.26 -12.10
CA VAL A 313 14.40 -15.09 -10.99
C VAL A 313 14.04 -14.43 -9.66
N PRO A 314 13.27 -15.10 -8.79
CA PRO A 314 12.93 -14.57 -7.48
C PRO A 314 14.17 -14.26 -6.66
N GLN A 315 14.14 -13.16 -5.95
CA GLN A 315 15.16 -12.77 -4.99
C GLN A 315 14.70 -13.10 -3.57
N GLU A 316 15.53 -12.78 -2.56
CA GLU A 316 15.08 -12.86 -1.17
C GLU A 316 13.81 -12.01 -0.99
N ARG A 317 12.76 -12.63 -0.45
CA ARG A 317 11.47 -11.95 -0.27
C ARG A 317 11.61 -10.77 0.69
N LYS A 318 11.30 -9.59 0.19
CA LYS A 318 11.29 -8.30 0.92
C LYS A 318 9.93 -7.61 0.75
N SER A 319 8.85 -8.35 0.95
CA SER A 319 7.50 -7.79 0.92
C SER A 319 7.36 -6.69 1.97
N CYS A 320 6.74 -5.59 1.58
CA CYS A 320 6.61 -4.39 2.40
C CYS A 320 5.93 -4.66 3.74
N SER A 321 6.64 -4.47 4.84
CA SER A 321 6.09 -4.62 6.19
C SER A 321 5.06 -3.53 6.53
N PHE A 322 5.13 -2.37 5.87
CA PHE A 322 4.16 -1.30 6.09
C PHE A 322 2.77 -1.63 5.52
N GLU A 323 2.71 -2.48 4.49
CA GLU A 323 1.45 -3.10 4.05
C GLU A 323 0.77 -3.87 5.21
N ARG A 324 1.57 -4.57 6.01
CA ARG A 324 1.08 -5.36 7.15
C ARG A 324 0.63 -4.47 8.31
N ILE A 325 1.41 -3.43 8.61
CA ILE A 325 1.16 -2.51 9.71
C ILE A 325 -0.04 -1.61 9.41
N TYR A 326 -0.12 -1.04 8.20
CA TYR A 326 -1.02 0.07 7.91
C TYR A 326 -1.86 -0.08 6.63
N PHE A 327 -1.26 -0.23 5.43
CA PHE A 327 -1.97 0.00 4.17
C PHE A 327 -3.02 -1.04 3.82
N SER A 328 -2.68 -2.31 3.91
CA SER A 328 -3.61 -3.37 3.55
C SER A 328 -4.75 -3.50 4.56
N ARG A 329 -5.88 -4.01 4.09
CA ARG A 329 -7.09 -4.16 4.92
C ARG A 329 -6.86 -5.10 6.10
N GLY A 330 -7.21 -4.63 7.28
CA GLY A 330 -7.18 -5.43 8.52
C GLY A 330 -8.17 -6.60 8.55
N SER A 331 -9.05 -6.72 7.53
CA SER A 331 -9.93 -7.87 7.35
C SER A 331 -9.25 -9.07 6.67
N ASP A 332 -7.99 -8.95 6.23
CA ASP A 332 -7.18 -10.11 5.86
C ASP A 332 -6.84 -10.91 7.10
N ARG A 333 -7.00 -12.25 7.04
CA ARG A 333 -6.73 -13.15 8.17
C ARG A 333 -5.31 -13.00 8.73
N ASP A 334 -4.31 -12.97 7.84
CA ASP A 334 -2.90 -12.96 8.26
C ASP A 334 -2.55 -11.59 8.84
N ILE A 335 -2.97 -10.51 8.16
CA ILE A 335 -2.78 -9.13 8.63
C ILE A 335 -3.46 -8.89 9.99
N TYR A 336 -4.66 -9.43 10.19
CA TYR A 336 -5.36 -9.34 11.46
C TYR A 336 -4.54 -9.96 12.60
N HIS A 337 -4.01 -11.18 12.37
CA HIS A 337 -3.17 -11.86 13.37
C HIS A 337 -1.85 -11.14 13.60
N GLU A 338 -1.19 -10.66 12.56
CA GLU A 338 0.07 -9.93 12.65
C GLU A 338 -0.09 -8.61 13.41
N ARG A 339 -1.14 -7.82 13.13
CA ARG A 339 -1.43 -6.60 13.89
C ARG A 339 -1.72 -6.89 15.36
N LYS A 340 -2.46 -7.96 15.67
CA LYS A 340 -2.63 -8.40 17.06
C LYS A 340 -1.30 -8.78 17.70
N GLN A 341 -0.46 -9.52 16.99
CA GLN A 341 0.87 -9.91 17.49
C GLN A 341 1.75 -8.68 17.77
N LEU A 342 1.74 -7.68 16.87
CA LEU A 342 2.45 -6.42 17.10
C LEU A 342 2.03 -5.75 18.42
N GLY A 343 0.74 -5.68 18.68
CA GLY A 343 0.24 -5.14 19.94
C GLY A 343 0.64 -5.97 21.16
N SER A 344 0.48 -7.28 21.09
CA SER A 344 0.82 -8.20 22.19
C SER A 344 2.30 -8.13 22.59
N LEU A 345 3.20 -8.04 21.59
CA LEU A 345 4.65 -7.94 21.83
C LEU A 345 5.10 -6.63 22.50
N LEU A 346 4.26 -5.61 22.56
CA LEU A 346 4.53 -4.36 23.29
C LEU A 346 4.22 -4.48 24.79
N ALA A 347 3.40 -5.43 25.22
CA ALA A 347 2.90 -5.53 26.59
C ALA A 347 4.00 -5.59 27.66
N PRO A 348 5.08 -6.40 27.52
CA PRO A 348 6.13 -6.44 28.56
C PRO A 348 6.81 -5.08 28.75
N THR A 349 7.15 -4.41 27.66
CA THR A 349 7.80 -3.07 27.72
C THR A 349 6.90 -2.03 28.38
N LEU A 350 5.61 -2.03 28.04
CA LEU A 350 4.66 -1.07 28.60
C LEU A 350 4.38 -1.29 30.08
N LEU A 351 4.22 -2.55 30.52
CA LEU A 351 4.04 -2.86 31.93
C LEU A 351 5.26 -2.45 32.77
N GLN A 352 6.47 -2.64 32.25
CA GLN A 352 7.70 -2.15 32.90
C GLN A 352 7.72 -0.61 32.97
N ARG A 353 7.31 0.09 31.91
CA ARG A 353 7.26 1.57 31.88
C ARG A 353 6.30 2.15 32.91
N VAL A 354 5.17 1.51 33.13
CA VAL A 354 4.19 1.91 34.16
C VAL A 354 4.45 1.26 35.52
N ASN A 355 5.59 0.57 35.72
CA ASN A 355 5.96 -0.12 36.96
C ASN A 355 4.87 -1.09 37.46
N TYR A 356 4.14 -1.74 36.54
CA TYR A 356 2.99 -2.61 36.84
C TYR A 356 1.85 -1.90 37.63
N ASP A 357 1.83 -0.57 37.68
CA ASP A 357 0.76 0.23 38.33
C ASP A 357 -0.47 0.28 37.41
N ILE A 358 -1.18 -0.84 37.30
CA ILE A 358 -2.37 -0.98 36.45
C ILE A 358 -3.60 -0.26 37.02
N ASP A 359 -3.65 0.00 38.33
CA ASP A 359 -4.76 0.71 38.99
C ASP A 359 -4.83 2.18 38.58
N ASN A 360 -3.67 2.77 38.29
CA ASN A 360 -3.52 4.14 37.81
C ASN A 360 -3.07 4.20 36.35
N THR A 361 -3.30 3.13 35.59
CA THR A 361 -3.01 3.10 34.13
C THR A 361 -4.28 2.81 33.35
N VAL A 362 -4.55 3.64 32.34
CA VAL A 362 -5.63 3.44 31.36
C VAL A 362 -5.02 3.16 29.99
N PHE A 363 -5.33 2.01 29.40
CA PHE A 363 -4.91 1.64 28.05
C PHE A 363 -5.99 2.00 27.04
N SER A 364 -5.61 2.66 25.96
CA SER A 364 -6.50 3.07 24.88
C SER A 364 -5.80 3.02 23.51
N TYR A 365 -6.48 3.47 22.47
CA TYR A 365 -5.92 3.50 21.12
C TYR A 365 -6.38 4.72 20.31
N ILE A 366 -5.62 5.07 19.28
CA ILE A 366 -6.00 6.11 18.31
C ILE A 366 -6.75 5.45 17.15
N PRO A 367 -8.05 5.76 16.96
CA PRO A 367 -8.82 5.15 15.89
C PRO A 367 -8.38 5.64 14.50
N ASN A 368 -8.43 4.80 13.43
CA ASN A 368 -9.10 3.49 13.39
C ASN A 368 -8.11 2.32 13.25
N THR A 369 -6.96 2.49 12.56
CA THR A 369 -6.07 1.38 12.15
C THR A 369 -5.43 0.67 13.34
N ALA A 370 -5.13 1.39 14.41
CA ALA A 370 -4.52 0.85 15.62
C ALA A 370 -5.44 -0.08 16.44
N GLU A 371 -6.75 -0.14 16.14
CA GLU A 371 -7.71 -0.95 16.90
C GLU A 371 -7.30 -2.42 17.01
N THR A 372 -6.85 -3.02 15.92
CA THR A 372 -6.44 -4.45 15.92
C THR A 372 -5.17 -4.67 16.76
N ALA A 373 -4.20 -3.75 16.69
CA ALA A 373 -3.02 -3.82 17.54
C ALA A 373 -3.39 -3.62 19.03
N TYR A 374 -4.35 -2.73 19.32
CA TYR A 374 -4.88 -2.56 20.66
C TYR A 374 -5.53 -3.83 21.22
N LEU A 375 -6.30 -4.57 20.41
CA LEU A 375 -6.85 -5.87 20.84
C LEU A 375 -5.73 -6.85 21.22
N GLY A 376 -4.65 -6.87 20.46
CA GLY A 376 -3.47 -7.67 20.77
C GLY A 376 -2.75 -7.19 22.05
N LEU A 377 -2.63 -5.88 22.23
CA LEU A 377 -2.06 -5.30 23.45
C LEU A 377 -2.87 -5.71 24.68
N MET A 378 -4.22 -5.64 24.60
CA MET A 378 -5.10 -6.11 25.70
C MET A 378 -4.83 -7.57 26.07
N GLU A 379 -4.70 -8.44 25.09
CA GLU A 379 -4.40 -9.86 25.31
C GLU A 379 -3.03 -10.03 25.95
N GLY A 380 -2.00 -9.37 25.40
CA GLY A 380 -0.63 -9.45 25.92
C GLY A 380 -0.49 -8.89 27.35
N VAL A 381 -1.13 -7.75 27.65
CA VAL A 381 -1.12 -7.17 29.00
C VAL A 381 -1.80 -8.11 30.00
N ARG A 382 -2.96 -8.68 29.66
CA ARG A 382 -3.64 -9.65 30.54
C ARG A 382 -2.79 -10.90 30.77
N GLU A 383 -2.11 -11.41 29.77
CA GLU A 383 -1.23 -12.57 29.90
C GLU A 383 -0.04 -12.26 30.81
N GLN A 384 0.63 -11.14 30.61
CA GLN A 384 1.76 -10.72 31.45
C GLN A 384 1.33 -10.45 32.90
N MET A 385 0.15 -9.85 33.09
CA MET A 385 -0.39 -9.62 34.43
C MET A 385 -0.69 -10.94 35.15
N LYS A 386 -1.23 -11.96 34.49
CA LYS A 386 -1.42 -13.29 35.08
C LYS A 386 -0.10 -13.90 35.56
N LEU A 387 0.97 -13.78 34.73
CA LEU A 387 2.30 -14.26 35.11
C LEU A 387 2.81 -13.50 36.33
N HIS A 388 2.68 -12.19 36.36
CA HIS A 388 3.07 -11.34 37.50
C HIS A 388 2.27 -11.66 38.78
N GLN A 389 0.97 -11.85 38.66
CA GLN A 389 0.10 -12.28 39.78
C GLN A 389 0.50 -13.65 40.32
N CYS A 390 0.84 -14.62 39.44
CA CYS A 390 1.37 -15.91 39.87
C CYS A 390 2.68 -15.77 40.66
N GLU A 391 3.60 -14.92 40.20
CA GLU A 391 4.85 -14.63 40.91
C GLU A 391 4.59 -14.00 42.28
N GLN A 392 3.66 -13.06 42.37
CA GLN A 392 3.25 -12.45 43.63
C GLN A 392 2.64 -13.48 44.62
N VAL A 393 1.75 -14.34 44.12
CA VAL A 393 1.15 -15.43 44.92
C VAL A 393 2.22 -16.36 45.48
N LEU A 394 3.17 -16.79 44.64
CA LEU A 394 4.27 -17.67 45.05
C LEU A 394 5.19 -16.98 46.07
N ALA A 395 5.48 -15.70 45.88
CA ALA A 395 6.29 -14.91 46.80
C ALA A 395 5.61 -14.73 48.17
N GLU A 396 4.30 -14.45 48.23
CA GLU A 396 3.54 -14.37 49.47
C GLU A 396 3.43 -15.73 50.18
N GLN A 397 3.20 -16.80 49.43
CA GLN A 397 3.17 -18.15 50.00
C GLN A 397 4.52 -18.53 50.65
N ALA A 398 5.63 -18.14 50.05
CA ALA A 398 6.98 -18.40 50.60
C ALA A 398 7.23 -17.65 51.92
N LYS A 399 6.55 -16.51 52.16
CA LYS A 399 6.63 -15.74 53.43
C LYS A 399 5.80 -16.36 54.56
N GLY A 400 4.98 -17.37 54.28
CA GLY A 400 4.21 -18.13 55.29
C GLY A 400 2.96 -17.44 55.85
N GLY A 401 2.48 -16.36 55.25
CA GLY A 401 1.29 -15.59 55.68
C GLY A 401 0.21 -15.43 54.61
N PHE A 402 0.05 -16.44 53.72
CA PHE A 402 -0.86 -16.36 52.57
C PHE A 402 -2.25 -16.92 52.94
N ASP A 403 -3.28 -16.07 52.88
CA ASP A 403 -4.68 -16.44 53.08
C ASP A 403 -5.54 -16.19 51.82
N GLN A 404 -6.81 -16.59 51.90
CA GLN A 404 -7.76 -16.44 50.80
C GLN A 404 -8.01 -14.97 50.45
N GLU A 405 -8.01 -14.07 51.41
CA GLU A 405 -8.30 -12.66 51.19
C GLU A 405 -7.17 -12.01 50.38
N ARG A 406 -5.93 -12.27 50.77
CA ARG A 406 -4.74 -11.79 50.07
C ARG A 406 -4.63 -12.38 48.66
N PHE A 407 -5.02 -13.66 48.47
CA PHE A 407 -5.11 -14.27 47.14
C PHE A 407 -6.11 -13.53 46.27
N LEU A 408 -7.32 -13.30 46.78
CA LEU A 408 -8.34 -12.61 46.03
C LEU A 408 -7.98 -11.15 45.70
N GLU A 409 -7.27 -10.48 46.61
CA GLU A 409 -6.75 -9.13 46.40
C GLU A 409 -5.81 -9.10 45.16
N ILE A 410 -4.79 -9.97 45.15
CA ILE A 410 -3.85 -10.09 44.01
C ILE A 410 -4.59 -10.40 42.71
N MET A 411 -5.54 -11.35 42.75
CA MET A 411 -6.26 -11.80 41.54
C MET A 411 -7.33 -10.84 41.02
N ARG A 412 -7.76 -9.85 41.85
CA ARG A 412 -8.76 -8.84 41.45
C ARG A 412 -8.16 -7.69 40.62
N HIS A 413 -6.85 -7.54 40.60
CA HIS A 413 -6.22 -6.50 39.81
C HIS A 413 -6.36 -6.79 38.32
N GLU A 414 -7.19 -6.01 37.64
CA GLU A 414 -7.40 -6.09 36.21
C GLU A 414 -7.00 -4.77 35.52
N PRO A 415 -6.29 -4.85 34.36
CA PRO A 415 -5.94 -3.66 33.59
C PRO A 415 -7.17 -2.92 33.07
N ARG A 416 -7.13 -1.59 33.10
CA ARG A 416 -8.21 -0.71 32.64
C ARG A 416 -8.05 -0.45 31.14
N PHE A 417 -8.92 -1.07 30.35
CA PHE A 417 -8.96 -0.92 28.88
C PHE A 417 -10.16 -0.09 28.49
N GLU A 418 -9.92 1.10 27.92
CA GLU A 418 -10.97 2.07 27.66
C GLU A 418 -10.85 2.67 26.27
N LYS A 419 -11.97 3.09 25.69
CA LYS A 419 -11.99 3.83 24.42
C LYS A 419 -11.98 5.33 24.74
N ILE A 420 -10.79 5.93 24.77
CA ILE A 420 -10.62 7.34 25.11
C ILE A 420 -10.68 8.23 23.86
N PRO A 421 -9.79 8.14 22.87
CA PRO A 421 -9.95 8.91 21.64
C PRO A 421 -11.10 8.38 20.78
N ILE A 422 -11.95 9.28 20.32
CA ILE A 422 -13.07 9.00 19.43
C ILE A 422 -12.87 9.81 18.14
N LYS A 423 -12.99 9.16 16.99
CA LYS A 423 -12.94 9.84 15.68
C LYS A 423 -14.36 10.10 15.18
N ASP A 424 -14.75 11.36 15.03
CA ASP A 424 -16.03 11.72 14.44
C ASP A 424 -15.94 11.73 12.92
N VAL A 425 -16.60 10.77 12.27
CA VAL A 425 -16.50 10.51 10.83
C VAL A 425 -17.33 11.49 10.00
N LYS A 426 -18.29 12.20 10.57
CA LYS A 426 -19.26 13.00 9.83
C LYS A 426 -18.71 14.30 9.24
N MET A 427 -17.54 14.75 9.67
CA MET A 427 -17.00 16.07 9.33
C MET A 427 -16.00 16.08 8.15
N ARG A 428 -15.88 15.03 7.34
CA ARG A 428 -14.94 14.99 6.21
C ARG A 428 -15.27 15.90 5.03
N THR A 429 -16.48 16.45 4.94
CA THR A 429 -17.01 16.99 3.68
C THR A 429 -17.17 18.50 3.62
N PHE A 430 -16.92 19.28 4.67
CA PHE A 430 -17.42 20.66 4.68
C PHE A 430 -16.45 21.81 4.94
N ILE A 431 -15.14 21.59 5.12
CA ILE A 431 -14.24 22.73 5.38
C ILE A 431 -13.08 22.78 4.38
N THR A 432 -13.19 23.70 3.48
CA THR A 432 -12.17 24.15 2.53
C THR A 432 -11.40 25.34 3.10
N ALA A 433 -10.10 25.42 2.72
CA ALA A 433 -9.16 26.52 2.86
C ALA A 433 -8.19 26.49 4.07
N ASP A 434 -6.93 26.78 3.74
CA ASP A 434 -5.74 26.64 4.58
C ASP A 434 -5.64 27.52 5.83
N SER A 435 -6.49 28.52 5.99
CA SER A 435 -6.43 29.49 7.11
C SER A 435 -7.21 29.08 8.38
N GLY A 436 -7.88 27.93 8.37
CA GLY A 436 -8.72 27.47 9.48
C GLY A 436 -8.26 26.14 10.13
N ARG A 437 -7.06 25.63 9.80
CA ARG A 437 -6.62 24.28 10.22
C ARG A 437 -6.46 24.12 11.73
N ASP A 438 -6.10 25.14 12.45
CA ASP A 438 -5.91 25.04 13.92
C ASP A 438 -7.22 24.87 14.69
N ASN A 439 -8.36 25.38 14.16
CA ASN A 439 -9.69 25.15 14.74
C ASN A 439 -10.31 23.79 14.33
N MET A 440 -9.82 23.16 13.26
CA MET A 440 -10.40 21.89 12.75
C MET A 440 -10.12 20.67 13.62
N VAL A 441 -9.11 20.73 14.45
CA VAL A 441 -8.66 19.60 15.28
C VAL A 441 -9.74 19.16 16.27
N GLY A 442 -10.40 20.11 16.93
CA GLY A 442 -11.52 19.84 17.84
C GLY A 442 -12.78 19.27 17.15
N HIS A 443 -12.80 19.26 15.81
CA HIS A 443 -13.93 18.75 15.01
C HIS A 443 -13.73 17.29 14.54
N VAL A 444 -12.48 16.78 14.56
CA VAL A 444 -12.16 15.44 14.03
C VAL A 444 -12.08 14.39 15.13
N TYR A 445 -11.58 14.77 16.29
CA TYR A 445 -11.41 13.87 17.43
C TYR A 445 -12.11 14.44 18.67
N ASP A 446 -12.72 13.55 19.44
CA ASP A 446 -13.26 13.80 20.77
C ASP A 446 -12.67 12.80 21.77
N VAL A 447 -12.97 12.94 23.06
CA VAL A 447 -12.51 12.05 24.12
C VAL A 447 -13.65 11.64 25.04
N THR A 448 -13.55 10.45 25.61
CA THR A 448 -14.45 9.99 26.66
C THR A 448 -14.07 10.63 27.99
N TYR A 449 -14.92 11.51 28.49
CA TYR A 449 -14.72 12.20 29.77
C TYR A 449 -15.10 11.35 30.97
N GLY A 450 -14.50 11.62 32.12
CA GLY A 450 -14.86 11.03 33.43
C GLY A 450 -14.26 9.65 33.69
N ILE A 451 -13.45 9.13 32.80
CA ILE A 451 -12.77 7.82 32.93
C ILE A 451 -11.38 7.98 33.55
N VAL A 452 -10.62 8.96 33.10
CA VAL A 452 -9.25 9.24 33.54
C VAL A 452 -9.32 10.03 34.87
N LYS A 453 -8.60 9.56 35.90
CA LYS A 453 -8.47 10.24 37.19
C LYS A 453 -7.44 11.37 37.08
N ASN A 454 -7.87 12.60 37.30
CA ASN A 454 -7.04 13.80 37.19
C ASN A 454 -5.75 13.70 38.01
N LEU A 455 -4.61 13.99 37.37
CA LEU A 455 -3.26 14.05 37.94
C LEU A 455 -2.80 12.75 38.65
N GLN A 456 -3.52 11.65 38.44
CA GLN A 456 -3.20 10.32 38.99
C GLN A 456 -2.89 9.33 37.88
N ASP A 457 -3.79 9.21 36.90
CA ASP A 457 -3.69 8.18 35.89
C ASP A 457 -2.61 8.47 34.87
N THR A 458 -1.91 7.42 34.45
CA THR A 458 -1.09 7.36 33.22
C THR A 458 -1.98 6.86 32.07
N LEU A 459 -2.08 7.64 31.03
CA LEU A 459 -2.84 7.27 29.82
C LEU A 459 -1.90 6.69 28.76
N VAL A 460 -2.01 5.40 28.49
CA VAL A 460 -1.27 4.68 27.43
C VAL A 460 -2.14 4.60 26.19
N VAL A 461 -1.68 5.17 25.06
CA VAL A 461 -2.45 5.24 23.82
C VAL A 461 -1.64 4.66 22.68
N ILE A 462 -2.11 3.54 22.11
CA ILE A 462 -1.43 2.91 20.95
C ILE A 462 -1.91 3.51 19.62
N ASP A 463 -0.93 3.80 18.75
CA ASP A 463 -1.14 4.15 17.34
C ASP A 463 -0.51 3.09 16.43
N ASP A 464 -0.88 3.08 15.16
CA ASP A 464 -0.27 2.18 14.16
C ASP A 464 1.17 2.57 13.83
N SER A 465 1.45 3.87 13.64
CA SER A 465 2.78 4.39 13.32
C SER A 465 2.88 5.90 13.56
N ILE A 466 4.09 6.36 13.87
CA ILE A 466 4.42 7.78 14.02
C ILE A 466 5.45 8.15 12.94
N VAL A 467 5.03 8.93 11.95
CA VAL A 467 5.90 9.35 10.83
C VAL A 467 6.39 10.78 11.04
N ARG A 468 5.50 11.76 10.89
CA ARG A 468 5.81 13.21 11.03
C ARG A 468 5.54 13.72 12.45
N GLY A 469 4.62 13.09 13.14
CA GLY A 469 4.16 13.50 14.47
C GLY A 469 3.29 14.77 14.49
N THR A 470 2.96 15.36 13.33
CA THR A 470 2.20 16.62 13.26
C THR A 470 0.80 16.48 13.85
N THR A 471 0.09 15.40 13.50
CA THR A 471 -1.25 15.10 14.07
C THR A 471 -1.15 14.83 15.56
N LEU A 472 -0.13 14.10 15.98
CA LEU A 472 0.11 13.81 17.38
C LEU A 472 0.28 15.11 18.18
N LYS A 473 1.21 15.99 17.75
CA LYS A 473 1.50 17.27 18.40
C LYS A 473 0.31 18.24 18.37
N ARG A 474 -0.29 18.44 17.21
CA ARG A 474 -1.33 19.48 17.02
C ARG A 474 -2.70 19.08 17.51
N SER A 475 -2.98 17.75 17.53
CA SER A 475 -4.34 17.23 17.75
C SER A 475 -4.43 16.32 18.94
N ILE A 476 -3.79 15.16 18.87
CA ILE A 476 -4.05 14.05 19.81
C ILE A 476 -3.57 14.41 21.20
N LEU A 477 -2.35 14.89 21.36
CA LEU A 477 -1.81 15.26 22.69
C LEU A 477 -2.64 16.35 23.36
N LYS A 478 -3.05 17.40 22.60
CA LYS A 478 -3.89 18.48 23.15
C LYS A 478 -5.27 18.02 23.60
N ILE A 479 -5.88 17.06 22.89
CA ILE A 479 -7.18 16.50 23.26
C ILE A 479 -7.06 15.61 24.50
N LEU A 480 -6.00 14.79 24.57
CA LEU A 480 -5.74 13.92 25.71
C LEU A 480 -5.42 14.73 26.98
N ASP A 481 -4.70 15.85 26.85
CA ASP A 481 -4.36 16.73 27.97
C ASP A 481 -5.60 17.38 28.62
N ARG A 482 -6.74 17.50 27.92
CA ARG A 482 -8.03 17.94 28.50
C ARG A 482 -8.55 17.03 29.58
N LEU A 483 -8.11 15.78 29.62
CA LEU A 483 -8.45 14.82 30.70
C LEU A 483 -7.57 14.97 31.93
N HIS A 484 -6.56 15.85 31.88
CA HIS A 484 -5.58 16.09 32.93
C HIS A 484 -4.92 14.80 33.48
N PRO A 485 -4.42 13.89 32.61
CA PRO A 485 -3.67 12.74 33.10
C PRO A 485 -2.34 13.19 33.71
N LYS A 486 -1.77 12.36 34.60
CA LYS A 486 -0.42 12.59 35.12
C LYS A 486 0.62 12.44 34.00
N ASN A 487 0.53 11.36 33.23
CA ASN A 487 1.42 11.05 32.10
C ASN A 487 0.60 10.61 30.88
N VAL A 488 1.14 10.85 29.69
CA VAL A 488 0.65 10.28 28.44
C VAL A 488 1.78 9.49 27.80
N ILE A 489 1.59 8.19 27.61
CA ILE A 489 2.52 7.31 26.88
C ILE A 489 1.90 7.00 25.53
N VAL A 490 2.49 7.55 24.46
CA VAL A 490 2.08 7.23 23.09
C VAL A 490 2.92 6.06 22.60
N VAL A 491 2.24 5.04 22.09
CA VAL A 491 2.86 3.79 21.69
C VAL A 491 2.67 3.57 20.19
N SER A 492 3.75 3.39 19.46
CA SER A 492 3.70 3.02 18.04
C SER A 492 3.81 1.50 17.88
N SER A 493 2.87 0.87 17.18
CA SER A 493 2.97 -0.56 16.84
C SER A 493 3.99 -0.82 15.73
N ALA A 494 4.54 0.24 15.10
CA ALA A 494 5.66 0.20 14.17
C ALA A 494 6.96 0.67 14.84
N PRO A 495 8.14 0.21 14.36
CA PRO A 495 9.42 0.81 14.73
C PRO A 495 9.54 2.27 14.25
N GLN A 496 10.59 2.98 14.69
CA GLN A 496 10.89 4.34 14.23
C GLN A 496 11.10 4.35 12.72
N ILE A 497 10.31 5.17 12.00
CA ILE A 497 10.49 5.38 10.55
C ILE A 497 11.65 6.37 10.36
N ARG A 498 12.77 5.86 9.88
CA ARG A 498 14.07 6.55 9.77
C ARG A 498 14.44 6.89 8.34
N TYR A 499 13.97 6.11 7.36
CA TYR A 499 14.42 6.19 5.97
C TYR A 499 13.23 6.33 5.01
N PRO A 500 13.41 7.04 3.87
CA PRO A 500 12.34 7.26 2.92
C PRO A 500 11.94 5.99 2.17
N ASP A 501 10.71 5.96 1.67
CA ASP A 501 10.29 4.99 0.67
C ASP A 501 10.67 5.45 -0.75
N CYS A 502 10.94 4.48 -1.60
CA CYS A 502 11.16 4.68 -3.03
C CYS A 502 10.38 3.67 -3.89
N TYR A 503 9.46 2.93 -3.30
CA TYR A 503 8.71 1.87 -3.96
C TYR A 503 7.20 2.14 -4.06
N GLY A 504 6.78 3.40 -3.83
CA GLY A 504 5.43 3.88 -4.13
C GLY A 504 4.61 4.43 -2.96
N ILE A 505 5.18 4.48 -1.73
CA ILE A 505 4.55 5.13 -0.58
C ILE A 505 5.00 6.59 -0.49
N ASP A 506 4.10 7.50 -0.07
CA ASP A 506 4.44 8.93 0.07
C ASP A 506 5.24 9.23 1.36
N MET A 507 6.40 8.65 1.45
CA MET A 507 7.38 8.89 2.50
C MET A 507 8.75 9.19 1.86
N ALA A 508 8.81 10.21 0.97
CA ALA A 508 9.97 10.45 0.13
C ALA A 508 10.97 11.46 0.69
N LYS A 509 10.59 12.25 1.70
CA LYS A 509 11.43 13.35 2.21
C LYS A 509 11.89 13.06 3.63
N LEU A 510 13.21 12.99 3.84
CA LEU A 510 13.82 12.75 5.16
C LEU A 510 13.41 13.79 6.20
N GLY A 511 13.36 15.07 5.83
CA GLY A 511 13.01 16.16 6.74
C GLY A 511 11.58 16.08 7.30
N ASP A 512 10.72 15.27 6.71
CA ASP A 512 9.36 15.04 7.19
C ASP A 512 9.30 14.02 8.35
N PHE A 513 10.36 13.25 8.60
CA PHE A 513 10.36 12.20 9.62
C PHE A 513 10.77 12.72 10.99
N CYS A 514 9.93 12.53 12.01
CA CYS A 514 10.24 12.95 13.37
C CYS A 514 11.52 12.26 13.91
N ALA A 515 11.76 10.99 13.57
CA ALA A 515 12.96 10.28 13.97
C ALA A 515 14.23 10.85 13.32
N PHE A 516 14.17 11.26 12.06
CA PHE A 516 15.29 11.94 11.39
C PHE A 516 15.53 13.32 11.99
N ALA A 517 14.49 14.12 12.16
CA ALA A 517 14.61 15.44 12.78
C ALA A 517 15.20 15.35 14.20
N ALA A 518 14.76 14.39 15.00
CA ALA A 518 15.28 14.13 16.35
C ALA A 518 16.78 13.76 16.32
N ALA A 519 17.20 12.87 15.43
CA ALA A 519 18.60 12.48 15.29
C ALA A 519 19.49 13.68 14.87
N ILE A 520 19.03 14.52 13.94
CA ILE A 520 19.75 15.74 13.53
C ILE A 520 19.90 16.73 14.71
N GLU A 521 18.83 16.95 15.49
CA GLU A 521 18.89 17.82 16.67
C GLU A 521 19.82 17.26 17.76
N LEU A 522 19.76 15.96 18.03
CA LEU A 522 20.69 15.31 18.97
C LEU A 522 22.16 15.46 18.54
N LEU A 523 22.47 15.34 17.23
CA LEU A 523 23.84 15.56 16.72
C LEU A 523 24.32 17.00 16.98
N LYS A 524 23.43 17.98 16.82
CA LYS A 524 23.74 19.38 17.10
C LYS A 524 23.96 19.64 18.60
N GLU A 525 23.02 19.17 19.44
CA GLU A 525 23.06 19.38 20.91
C GLU A 525 24.25 18.68 21.56
N THR A 526 24.67 17.53 21.03
CA THR A 526 25.85 16.79 21.55
C THR A 526 27.17 17.21 20.93
N GLY A 527 27.21 18.29 20.11
CA GLY A 527 28.42 18.78 19.45
C GLY A 527 28.99 17.86 18.37
N ARG A 528 28.16 16.94 17.81
CA ARG A 528 28.54 15.95 16.78
C ARG A 528 28.18 16.42 15.37
N GLN A 529 28.15 17.71 15.10
CA GLN A 529 27.81 18.29 13.78
C GLN A 529 28.67 17.69 12.65
N SER A 530 29.91 17.34 12.93
CA SER A 530 30.84 16.73 11.96
C SER A 530 30.32 15.41 11.34
N VAL A 531 29.41 14.70 12.02
CA VAL A 531 28.78 13.49 11.47
C VAL A 531 27.91 13.86 10.27
N ILE A 532 27.11 14.94 10.37
CA ILE A 532 26.26 15.43 9.29
C ILE A 532 27.10 15.78 8.06
N ASP A 533 28.21 16.52 8.27
CA ASP A 533 29.11 16.93 7.19
C ASP A 533 29.81 15.73 6.53
N SER A 534 30.23 14.75 7.34
CA SER A 534 30.85 13.52 6.84
C SER A 534 29.88 12.67 6.00
N VAL A 535 28.63 12.50 6.46
CA VAL A 535 27.58 11.77 5.73
C VAL A 535 27.23 12.50 4.42
N TYR A 536 27.13 13.83 4.45
CA TYR A 536 26.90 14.62 3.24
C TYR A 536 27.97 14.41 2.20
N LYS A 537 29.27 14.49 2.61
CA LYS A 537 30.40 14.22 1.73
C LYS A 537 30.35 12.81 1.16
N ALA A 538 30.14 11.81 2.02
CA ALA A 538 30.03 10.41 1.59
C ALA A 538 28.87 10.21 0.58
N CYS A 539 27.70 10.79 0.83
CA CYS A 539 26.57 10.73 -0.12
C CYS A 539 26.91 11.36 -1.48
N LYS A 540 27.66 12.48 -1.49
CA LYS A 540 28.11 13.12 -2.73
C LYS A 540 29.12 12.26 -3.51
N GLU A 541 30.05 11.62 -2.83
CA GLU A 541 31.03 10.72 -3.44
C GLU A 541 30.34 9.50 -4.10
N GLN A 542 29.28 8.99 -3.49
CA GLN A 542 28.49 7.86 -3.99
C GLN A 542 27.71 8.15 -5.28
N GLN A 543 27.42 9.42 -5.60
CA GLN A 543 26.62 9.79 -6.78
C GLN A 543 27.22 9.32 -8.11
N ASN A 544 28.55 9.16 -8.15
CA ASN A 544 29.28 8.78 -9.36
C ASN A 544 29.64 7.29 -9.43
N LEU A 545 29.24 6.49 -8.44
CA LEU A 545 29.50 5.06 -8.43
C LEU A 545 28.47 4.29 -9.27
N PRO A 546 28.84 3.11 -9.80
CA PRO A 546 27.86 2.14 -10.30
C PRO A 546 26.80 1.88 -9.22
N LYS A 547 25.53 1.77 -9.62
CA LYS A 547 24.43 1.69 -8.65
C LYS A 547 24.54 0.48 -7.70
N GLU A 548 25.15 -0.61 -8.16
CA GLU A 548 25.39 -1.83 -7.39
C GLU A 548 26.43 -1.64 -6.27
N GLU A 549 27.28 -0.62 -6.36
CA GLU A 549 28.31 -0.29 -5.37
C GLU A 549 27.83 0.77 -4.36
N ILE A 550 26.67 1.40 -4.61
CA ILE A 550 26.14 2.44 -3.74
C ILE A 550 25.62 1.83 -2.44
N VAL A 551 26.09 2.37 -1.30
CA VAL A 551 25.63 1.99 0.04
C VAL A 551 24.85 3.13 0.69
N ASN A 552 23.98 2.82 1.63
CA ASN A 552 23.22 3.80 2.40
C ASN A 552 24.11 4.48 3.45
N CYS A 553 24.64 5.66 3.12
CA CYS A 553 25.46 6.44 4.04
C CYS A 553 24.66 7.11 5.17
N VAL A 554 23.34 7.28 5.00
CA VAL A 554 22.47 7.96 5.97
C VAL A 554 22.31 7.16 7.27
N LYS A 555 22.62 5.88 7.27
CA LYS A 555 22.67 5.06 8.49
C LYS A 555 23.58 5.66 9.57
N ASP A 556 24.64 6.33 9.18
CA ASP A 556 25.61 6.91 10.11
C ASP A 556 25.04 8.08 10.94
N ILE A 557 23.95 8.71 10.49
CA ILE A 557 23.22 9.74 11.26
C ILE A 557 22.66 9.17 12.58
N TYR A 558 22.23 7.90 12.55
CA TYR A 558 21.57 7.26 13.70
C TYR A 558 22.53 6.47 14.61
N LYS A 559 23.71 6.08 14.10
CA LYS A 559 24.68 5.26 14.84
C LYS A 559 25.11 5.79 16.22
N PRO A 560 25.21 7.12 16.41
CA PRO A 560 25.63 7.68 17.71
C PRO A 560 24.59 7.54 18.84
N PHE A 561 23.36 7.13 18.55
CA PHE A 561 22.25 7.17 19.48
C PHE A 561 21.51 5.84 19.57
N THR A 562 20.98 5.54 20.75
CA THR A 562 20.06 4.43 20.96
C THR A 562 18.66 4.76 20.43
N VAL A 563 17.79 3.74 20.33
CA VAL A 563 16.38 3.93 19.97
C VAL A 563 15.66 4.79 21.03
N GLU A 564 16.00 4.57 22.30
CA GLU A 564 15.43 5.29 23.46
C GLU A 564 15.80 6.77 23.41
N GLU A 565 17.07 7.12 23.21
CA GLU A 565 17.51 8.53 23.12
C GLU A 565 16.78 9.27 21.99
N ILE A 566 16.58 8.62 20.84
CA ILE A 566 15.81 9.19 19.72
C ILE A 566 14.33 9.32 20.11
N SER A 567 13.73 8.32 20.78
CA SER A 567 12.33 8.36 21.22
C SER A 567 12.08 9.49 22.23
N ASP A 568 12.99 9.67 23.18
CA ASP A 568 12.92 10.75 24.17
C ASP A 568 13.02 12.12 23.50
N LYS A 569 13.90 12.25 22.50
CA LYS A 569 13.99 13.49 21.72
C LYS A 569 12.75 13.74 20.89
N ILE A 570 12.16 12.72 20.28
CA ILE A 570 10.88 12.83 19.56
C ILE A 570 9.78 13.28 20.54
N ALA A 571 9.70 12.69 21.73
CA ALA A 571 8.73 13.08 22.76
C ALA A 571 8.89 14.57 23.12
N GLN A 572 10.11 15.02 23.36
CA GLN A 572 10.41 16.43 23.64
C GLN A 572 9.95 17.36 22.51
N MET A 573 10.25 17.01 21.25
CA MET A 573 9.91 17.84 20.08
C MET A 573 8.39 17.87 19.79
N LEU A 574 7.69 16.79 20.09
CA LEU A 574 6.26 16.66 19.79
C LEU A 574 5.37 17.12 20.95
N THR A 575 5.88 17.29 22.16
CA THR A 575 5.11 17.81 23.29
C THR A 575 4.80 19.29 23.04
N PRO A 576 3.51 19.71 23.07
CA PRO A 576 3.13 21.11 23.02
C PRO A 576 3.63 21.87 24.26
N ASP A 577 4.02 23.14 24.10
CA ASP A 577 4.53 23.97 25.19
C ASP A 577 3.49 24.22 26.31
N ASP A 578 2.22 24.14 25.97
CA ASP A 578 1.07 24.35 26.85
C ASP A 578 0.54 23.05 27.49
N MET A 579 1.23 21.92 27.33
CA MET A 579 0.81 20.63 27.85
C MET A 579 1.15 20.45 29.33
N HIS A 580 0.19 19.93 30.13
CA HIS A 580 0.35 19.68 31.58
C HIS A 580 0.93 18.29 31.87
N ALA A 581 0.51 17.28 31.11
CA ALA A 581 0.98 15.91 31.27
C ALA A 581 2.41 15.70 30.74
N GLN A 582 3.17 14.86 31.42
CA GLN A 582 4.45 14.39 30.85
C GLN A 582 4.18 13.43 29.69
N VAL A 583 4.93 13.60 28.60
CA VAL A 583 4.77 12.78 27.38
C VAL A 583 5.97 11.87 27.19
N GLU A 584 5.68 10.59 27.00
CA GLU A 584 6.64 9.58 26.58
C GLU A 584 6.20 8.97 25.24
N ILE A 585 7.15 8.52 24.41
CA ILE A 585 6.87 7.80 23.16
C ILE A 585 7.64 6.48 23.17
N VAL A 586 6.90 5.40 22.95
CA VAL A 586 7.44 4.04 22.86
C VAL A 586 7.20 3.49 21.47
N PHE A 587 8.26 3.04 20.81
CA PHE A 587 8.18 2.39 19.51
C PHE A 587 8.33 0.88 19.61
N GLN A 588 7.73 0.16 18.68
CA GLN A 588 7.99 -1.26 18.49
C GLN A 588 9.47 -1.48 18.10
N THR A 589 9.99 -2.67 18.35
CA THR A 589 11.33 -3.06 17.88
C THR A 589 11.26 -3.75 16.52
N VAL A 590 12.35 -3.70 15.76
CA VAL A 590 12.47 -4.42 14.47
C VAL A 590 12.41 -5.94 14.68
N GLU A 591 12.97 -6.43 15.78
CA GLU A 591 12.95 -7.84 16.16
C GLU A 591 11.52 -8.34 16.40
N ASN A 592 10.71 -7.55 17.08
CA ASN A 592 9.30 -7.87 17.32
C ASN A 592 8.46 -7.75 16.04
N LEU A 593 8.78 -6.78 15.16
CA LEU A 593 8.17 -6.70 13.83
C LEU A 593 8.42 -8.00 13.05
N HIS A 594 9.66 -8.50 13.03
CA HIS A 594 10.00 -9.75 12.34
C HIS A 594 9.36 -11.00 12.97
N LYS A 595 9.10 -10.99 14.29
CA LYS A 595 8.33 -12.04 14.96
C LYS A 595 6.87 -12.01 14.57
N ALA A 596 6.28 -10.81 14.48
CA ALA A 596 4.88 -10.63 14.12
C ALA A 596 4.62 -10.87 12.63
N CYS A 597 5.53 -10.42 11.76
CA CYS A 597 5.42 -10.50 10.29
C CYS A 597 6.59 -11.30 9.70
N PRO A 598 6.69 -12.62 9.95
CA PRO A 598 7.88 -13.41 9.60
C PRO A 598 8.12 -13.54 8.08
N ASN A 599 7.06 -13.39 7.28
CA ASN A 599 7.10 -13.54 5.83
C ASN A 599 7.25 -12.21 5.06
N ASP A 600 7.08 -11.08 5.74
CA ASP A 600 7.03 -9.75 5.14
C ASP A 600 8.07 -8.83 5.79
N LYS A 601 9.36 -9.14 5.52
CA LYS A 601 10.55 -8.48 6.11
C LYS A 601 11.11 -7.33 5.27
N GLY A 602 10.31 -6.73 4.42
CA GLY A 602 10.67 -5.50 3.73
C GLY A 602 10.55 -4.31 4.67
N ASP A 603 11.64 -4.01 5.38
CA ASP A 603 11.70 -3.11 6.53
C ASP A 603 12.65 -1.93 6.33
N TRP A 604 12.97 -1.58 5.09
CA TRP A 604 13.90 -0.50 4.72
C TRP A 604 13.57 0.85 5.36
N TYR A 605 12.31 1.11 5.71
CA TYR A 605 11.90 2.34 6.42
C TYR A 605 12.53 2.46 7.81
N PHE A 606 12.81 1.32 8.45
CA PHE A 606 13.28 1.22 9.82
C PHE A 606 14.79 0.96 9.86
N THR A 607 15.27 0.07 8.99
CA THR A 607 16.65 -0.43 8.97
C THR A 607 17.55 0.28 7.96
N GLY A 608 16.97 0.84 6.90
CA GLY A 608 17.70 1.38 5.75
C GLY A 608 18.29 0.29 4.84
N ASP A 609 17.82 -0.96 4.94
CA ASP A 609 18.25 -2.09 4.11
C ASP A 609 17.33 -2.24 2.89
N TYR A 610 17.62 -1.44 1.87
CA TYR A 610 16.83 -1.44 0.65
C TYR A 610 17.05 -2.71 -0.18
N PRO A 611 15.98 -3.36 -0.68
CA PRO A 611 16.09 -4.57 -1.49
C PRO A 611 16.71 -4.35 -2.86
N THR A 612 16.69 -3.12 -3.38
CA THR A 612 17.28 -2.81 -4.70
C THR A 612 18.39 -1.79 -4.59
N PRO A 613 19.41 -1.83 -5.48
CA PRO A 613 20.49 -0.86 -5.50
C PRO A 613 20.03 0.60 -5.62
N GLY A 614 18.98 0.83 -6.39
CA GLY A 614 18.39 2.16 -6.57
C GLY A 614 17.85 2.76 -5.27
N GLY A 615 17.42 1.94 -4.30
CA GLY A 615 16.98 2.40 -2.98
C GLY A 615 18.09 3.13 -2.21
N ASN A 616 19.33 2.61 -2.23
CA ASN A 616 20.48 3.27 -1.62
C ASN A 616 20.79 4.62 -2.28
N LYS A 617 20.69 4.69 -3.62
CA LYS A 617 20.85 5.94 -4.37
C LYS A 617 19.81 6.98 -3.95
N VAL A 618 18.55 6.55 -3.82
CA VAL A 618 17.44 7.43 -3.44
C VAL A 618 17.62 7.99 -2.04
N VAL A 619 17.95 7.19 -1.03
CA VAL A 619 18.12 7.69 0.34
C VAL A 619 19.29 8.67 0.45
N ASN A 620 20.43 8.41 -0.22
CA ASN A 620 21.56 9.32 -0.26
C ASN A 620 21.18 10.64 -0.94
N THR A 621 20.43 10.58 -2.05
CA THR A 621 19.93 11.78 -2.75
C THR A 621 18.93 12.56 -1.89
N ALA A 622 18.04 11.87 -1.16
CA ALA A 622 17.11 12.51 -0.23
C ALA A 622 17.85 13.29 0.89
N PHE A 623 18.96 12.74 1.39
CA PHE A 623 19.80 13.42 2.37
C PHE A 623 20.50 14.64 1.78
N ILE A 624 21.05 14.52 0.57
CA ILE A 624 21.65 15.67 -0.15
C ILE A 624 20.60 16.77 -0.35
N ASN A 625 19.39 16.42 -0.82
CA ASN A 625 18.30 17.39 -0.99
C ASN A 625 17.92 18.08 0.32
N TYR A 626 17.91 17.34 1.44
CA TYR A 626 17.64 17.91 2.75
C TYR A 626 18.71 18.95 3.17
N ILE A 627 20.00 18.61 3.04
CA ILE A 627 21.10 19.52 3.40
C ILE A 627 21.13 20.76 2.51
N GLU A 628 20.85 20.61 1.20
CA GLU A 628 20.84 21.70 0.23
C GLU A 628 19.53 22.50 0.22
N GLY A 629 18.56 22.18 1.08
CA GLY A 629 17.25 22.86 1.15
C GLY A 629 16.36 22.66 -0.08
N ARG A 630 16.60 21.63 -0.86
CA ARG A 630 15.80 21.32 -2.04
C ARG A 630 14.50 20.61 -1.66
N ASN A 631 13.36 21.21 -1.95
CA ASN A 631 12.05 20.60 -1.73
C ASN A 631 11.65 19.68 -2.91
N ALA A 632 12.48 18.69 -3.24
CA ALA A 632 12.26 17.74 -4.33
C ALA A 632 12.27 16.30 -3.83
N ARG A 633 11.54 15.43 -4.52
CA ARG A 633 11.68 13.98 -4.35
C ARG A 633 13.06 13.55 -4.87
N ALA A 634 13.58 12.46 -4.34
CA ALA A 634 14.91 11.94 -4.69
C ALA A 634 14.88 10.97 -5.90
N TYR A 635 13.68 10.75 -6.48
CA TYR A 635 13.45 9.85 -7.62
C TYR A 635 12.30 10.36 -8.49
#